data_703ae3aa28fb242b2ee2b0cc597767e2
#
_entry.id   703ae3aa28fb242b2ee2b0cc597767e2
#
_cell.length_a   1.000
_cell.length_b   1.000
_cell.length_c   1.000
_cell.angle_alpha   90.00
_cell.angle_beta   90.00
_cell.angle_gamma   90.00
#
_symmetry.space_group_name_H-M   'P 1'
#
loop_
_entity.id
_entity.type
_entity.pdbx_description
1 polymer ?
#
loop_
_entity_poly.entity_id
_entity_poly.type
_entity_poly.pdbx_seq_one_letter_code
_entity_poly.pdbx_strand_id
1 'polypeptide(L)'
;MLATARAGRSTLLIAPTGAGKTLAGFLGSLAALERDPSPRLHTLYVSPLKALAADIARNLTAPVRGMGLDIAIETRTGDTGAEARRRQRERPPHILLTTPESLALLLSLPDSFSMFRSLEAVVVDEIHALAGTKRGDQLALCLARLGSIAPAARRVGLSATVPHRAPLVAFLSAHGRADGGDVEVIEAPRGAEPEVRVLVPEGALPWSGHMGLLAAPEIYRLIRSARTAIVFVNTRAQAELVFQALWRLNDDGLPIALHHGSLAREQRERVEAAMAEGRLKAVVATSSLDLGIDWGDVDLVIHVGAPKGVSRLLQRIGRANHRWNEASRAVLVPANRFEVLECRAAVEGVATHDLDGDPPPPGGLDVLAQHVLGMACAAPFRADDLYAEVKRAAPYATLPRQDFDDVLRFVADGGYALSGYERYRRLFRDSEGRFHVASAAVARRYRMNIGTIVEAPLLKVRLGRGVGSTPLGEIEEYFVSMLQPGDTFLFAGRVLRFDRLRETTVECSPASGEDPKVPAYAGGRLPLTTSLADRVRAMLERPESWNDLPEDVAAWLRLQRSRSHLPGSNDLLVETFPRGGKWFLVAYCFEGRNAHQTLGMLLTRRMERAGFGPLGFVATDYVVAIWSAHQPVRVAELFDEDMLGDDLEEWMAESSMLRRTFRTVAVIAGLVDRHAPGAEKSRRQLTVNTDLVYDVLRKHEPNHVLLRATRAEAARGLIDVGRVAGLLRRVGGRIVHVALSRVSPLAVPVLLEVGRESVRAGEGEEALLAEAEEAALIAEALGLAEPA
;
A
#
# COMPACT_ATOMS: atom_id res chain seq x y z
N MET A 1 -3.58 12.34 28.76
CA MET A 1 -4.50 12.96 27.79
C MET A 1 -5.26 14.16 28.34
N LEU A 2 -6.11 14.04 29.41
CA LEU A 2 -6.90 15.17 29.90
C LEU A 2 -6.04 16.30 30.52
N ALA A 3 -4.98 15.96 31.26
CA ALA A 3 -4.02 16.92 31.82
C ALA A 3 -3.29 17.71 30.74
N THR A 4 -2.80 17.02 29.68
CA THR A 4 -2.14 17.66 28.55
C THR A 4 -3.07 18.56 27.76
N ALA A 5 -4.33 18.12 27.57
CA ALA A 5 -5.36 18.92 26.91
C ALA A 5 -5.68 20.20 27.69
N ARG A 6 -5.77 20.12 29.02
CA ARG A 6 -5.97 21.31 29.91
C ARG A 6 -4.77 22.26 29.86
N ALA A 7 -3.57 21.75 29.66
CA ALA A 7 -2.35 22.54 29.47
C ALA A 7 -2.19 23.12 28.06
N GLY A 8 -3.16 22.90 27.16
CA GLY A 8 -3.10 23.36 25.76
C GLY A 8 -2.04 22.68 24.90
N ARG A 9 -1.44 21.57 25.36
CA ARG A 9 -0.34 20.89 24.65
C ARG A 9 -0.82 19.92 23.60
N SER A 10 -0.13 19.86 22.47
CA SER A 10 -0.30 18.81 21.47
C SER A 10 0.21 17.47 22.03
N THR A 11 -0.36 16.36 21.56
CA THR A 11 -0.09 15.04 22.16
C THR A 11 -0.04 13.96 21.09
N LEU A 12 0.93 13.06 21.19
CA LEU A 12 0.95 11.78 20.47
C LEU A 12 0.62 10.65 21.44
N LEU A 13 -0.54 10.02 21.28
CA LEU A 13 -0.93 8.83 22.02
C LEU A 13 -0.58 7.57 21.24
N ILE A 14 0.32 6.77 21.77
CA ILE A 14 0.69 5.45 21.25
C ILE A 14 0.08 4.39 22.16
N ALA A 15 -0.81 3.56 21.60
CA ALA A 15 -1.47 2.51 22.37
C ALA A 15 -1.89 1.35 21.47
N PRO A 16 -1.92 0.11 21.98
CA PRO A 16 -2.42 -1.04 21.24
C PRO A 16 -3.88 -0.87 20.82
N THR A 17 -4.33 -1.69 19.89
CA THR A 17 -5.75 -1.76 19.51
C THR A 17 -6.59 -2.19 20.73
N GLY A 18 -7.83 -1.71 20.84
CA GLY A 18 -8.69 -2.03 22.00
C GLY A 18 -8.38 -1.26 23.30
N ALA A 19 -7.32 -0.46 23.36
CA ALA A 19 -6.94 0.32 24.56
C ALA A 19 -7.70 1.64 24.75
N GLY A 20 -8.78 1.88 24.00
CA GLY A 20 -9.61 3.07 24.14
C GLY A 20 -9.01 4.36 23.60
N LYS A 21 -8.05 4.29 22.67
CA LYS A 21 -7.36 5.44 22.04
C LYS A 21 -8.33 6.54 21.62
N THR A 22 -9.39 6.17 20.92
CA THR A 22 -10.35 7.11 20.35
C THR A 22 -11.00 7.97 21.40
N LEU A 23 -11.59 7.34 22.44
CA LEU A 23 -12.21 8.09 23.53
C LEU A 23 -11.18 8.97 24.26
N ALA A 24 -9.99 8.44 24.51
CA ALA A 24 -8.90 9.20 25.13
C ALA A 24 -8.52 10.43 24.30
N GLY A 25 -8.52 10.35 22.96
CA GLY A 25 -8.28 11.47 22.06
C GLY A 25 -9.32 12.58 22.14
N PHE A 26 -10.59 12.21 22.35
CA PHE A 26 -11.70 13.16 22.43
C PHE A 26 -11.94 13.71 23.84
N LEU A 27 -11.44 13.08 24.91
CA LEU A 27 -11.72 13.49 26.30
C LEU A 27 -11.49 14.98 26.57
N GLY A 28 -10.39 15.53 26.05
CA GLY A 28 -10.10 16.97 26.22
C GLY A 28 -11.13 17.86 25.52
N SER A 29 -11.58 17.47 24.35
CA SER A 29 -12.59 18.19 23.55
C SER A 29 -13.96 18.08 24.17
N LEU A 30 -14.37 16.90 24.65
CA LEU A 30 -15.65 16.70 25.32
C LEU A 30 -15.72 17.51 26.63
N ALA A 31 -14.65 17.52 27.42
CA ALA A 31 -14.57 18.32 28.65
C ALA A 31 -14.55 19.83 28.40
N ALA A 32 -14.06 20.30 27.25
CA ALA A 32 -14.14 21.70 26.88
C ALA A 32 -15.54 22.08 26.40
N LEU A 33 -16.16 21.24 25.57
CA LEU A 33 -17.52 21.44 25.06
C LEU A 33 -18.61 21.33 26.14
N GLU A 34 -18.38 20.56 27.21
CA GLU A 34 -19.25 20.51 28.37
C GLU A 34 -19.31 21.88 29.06
N ARG A 35 -18.20 22.62 29.12
CA ARG A 35 -18.11 23.94 29.76
C ARG A 35 -18.61 25.06 28.84
N ASP A 36 -18.34 24.96 27.55
CA ASP A 36 -18.73 25.96 26.56
C ASP A 36 -19.28 25.27 25.28
N PRO A 37 -20.58 24.96 25.26
CA PRO A 37 -21.26 24.36 24.15
C PRO A 37 -21.65 25.39 23.07
N SER A 38 -20.97 26.54 22.97
CA SER A 38 -21.25 27.53 21.91
C SER A 38 -21.18 26.91 20.52
N PRO A 39 -22.15 27.19 19.66
CA PRO A 39 -22.23 26.59 18.34
C PRO A 39 -21.10 27.08 17.42
N ARG A 40 -20.01 26.32 17.34
CA ARG A 40 -18.81 26.55 16.53
C ARG A 40 -18.09 25.24 16.23
N LEU A 41 -17.24 25.23 15.21
CA LEU A 41 -16.34 24.09 14.99
C LEU A 41 -15.21 24.11 16.01
N HIS A 42 -15.36 23.29 17.05
CA HIS A 42 -14.39 23.15 18.14
C HIS A 42 -13.31 22.10 17.83
N THR A 43 -13.73 20.94 17.31
CA THR A 43 -12.83 19.79 17.09
C THR A 43 -12.96 19.28 15.67
N LEU A 44 -11.82 19.12 15.01
CA LEU A 44 -11.70 18.45 13.73
C LEU A 44 -11.05 17.06 13.96
N TYR A 45 -11.70 16.02 13.50
CA TYR A 45 -11.13 14.66 13.48
C TYR A 45 -10.83 14.23 12.04
N VAL A 46 -9.61 13.75 11.80
CA VAL A 46 -9.14 13.32 10.49
C VAL A 46 -8.71 11.86 10.55
N SER A 47 -9.30 11.04 9.70
CA SER A 47 -9.04 9.60 9.60
C SER A 47 -8.63 9.20 8.19
N PRO A 48 -7.80 8.16 8.02
CA PRO A 48 -7.42 7.68 6.69
C PRO A 48 -8.58 7.04 5.91
N LEU A 49 -9.64 6.58 6.59
CA LEU A 49 -10.75 5.87 5.98
C LEU A 49 -12.10 6.52 6.28
N LYS A 50 -12.99 6.55 5.28
CA LYS A 50 -14.37 7.01 5.43
C LYS A 50 -15.16 6.14 6.42
N ALA A 51 -14.97 4.81 6.34
CA ALA A 51 -15.64 3.85 7.21
C ALA A 51 -15.27 4.09 8.69
N LEU A 52 -13.98 4.35 8.98
CA LEU A 52 -13.52 4.66 10.32
C LEU A 52 -14.16 5.97 10.84
N ALA A 53 -14.24 7.02 10.02
CA ALA A 53 -14.92 8.26 10.42
C ALA A 53 -16.41 8.03 10.75
N ALA A 54 -17.09 7.17 10.01
CA ALA A 54 -18.49 6.81 10.28
C ALA A 54 -18.65 5.97 11.54
N ASP A 55 -17.73 5.03 11.78
CA ASP A 55 -17.72 4.22 13.01
C ASP A 55 -17.48 5.06 14.24
N ILE A 56 -16.48 5.94 14.21
CA ILE A 56 -16.20 6.87 15.31
C ILE A 56 -17.39 7.79 15.59
N ALA A 57 -18.11 8.27 14.57
CA ALA A 57 -19.32 9.06 14.76
C ALA A 57 -20.36 8.30 15.58
N ARG A 58 -20.58 7.01 15.29
CA ARG A 58 -21.52 6.15 16.02
C ARG A 58 -21.03 5.93 17.47
N ASN A 59 -19.77 5.55 17.63
CA ASN A 59 -19.18 5.21 18.93
C ASN A 59 -19.04 6.43 19.85
N LEU A 60 -18.90 7.64 19.32
CA LEU A 60 -18.81 8.86 20.11
C LEU A 60 -20.21 9.43 20.46
N THR A 61 -21.19 9.23 19.60
CA THR A 61 -22.56 9.73 19.81
C THR A 61 -23.24 9.10 21.04
N ALA A 62 -23.02 7.80 21.26
CA ALA A 62 -23.64 7.09 22.37
C ALA A 62 -23.15 7.61 23.76
N PRO A 63 -21.84 7.74 24.03
CA PRO A 63 -21.35 8.36 25.27
C PRO A 63 -21.80 9.83 25.46
N VAL A 64 -21.76 10.63 24.41
CA VAL A 64 -22.17 12.04 24.42
C VAL A 64 -23.63 12.17 24.86
N ARG A 65 -24.53 11.37 24.28
CA ARG A 65 -25.94 11.31 24.68
C ARG A 65 -26.12 10.78 26.10
N GLY A 66 -25.37 9.75 26.48
CA GLY A 66 -25.39 9.19 27.83
C GLY A 66 -24.97 10.17 28.90
N MET A 67 -24.09 11.11 28.59
CA MET A 67 -23.67 12.21 29.46
C MET A 67 -24.63 13.42 29.43
N GLY A 68 -25.67 13.39 28.60
CA GLY A 68 -26.60 14.51 28.44
C GLY A 68 -26.02 15.76 27.78
N LEU A 69 -24.92 15.61 26.99
CA LEU A 69 -24.27 16.74 26.34
C LEU A 69 -24.96 17.05 24.99
N ASP A 70 -25.29 18.32 24.77
CA ASP A 70 -25.83 18.82 23.49
C ASP A 70 -24.70 19.18 22.53
N ILE A 71 -24.01 18.13 22.02
CA ILE A 71 -22.88 18.26 21.11
C ILE A 71 -23.26 17.71 19.75
N ALA A 72 -23.21 18.55 18.72
CA ALA A 72 -23.40 18.15 17.33
C ALA A 72 -22.13 17.48 16.79
N ILE A 73 -22.24 16.21 16.37
CA ILE A 73 -21.17 15.42 15.76
C ILE A 73 -21.61 15.05 14.34
N GLU A 74 -20.85 15.47 13.33
CA GLU A 74 -21.19 15.21 11.93
C GLU A 74 -19.98 14.68 11.15
N THR A 75 -20.26 13.89 10.10
CA THR A 75 -19.23 13.40 9.17
C THR A 75 -19.23 14.23 7.88
N ARG A 76 -18.03 14.50 7.36
CA ARG A 76 -17.81 15.14 6.07
C ARG A 76 -16.82 14.34 5.25
N THR A 77 -17.33 13.54 4.32
CA THR A 77 -16.54 12.69 3.41
C THR A 77 -17.00 12.89 1.97
N GLY A 78 -16.39 12.18 1.03
CA GLY A 78 -16.85 12.17 -0.36
C GLY A 78 -18.32 11.76 -0.54
N ASP A 79 -18.88 11.02 0.42
CA ASP A 79 -20.23 10.46 0.37
C ASP A 79 -21.29 11.37 1.02
N THR A 80 -20.87 12.48 1.66
CA THR A 80 -21.78 13.44 2.27
C THR A 80 -22.58 14.17 1.20
N GLY A 81 -23.91 14.18 1.31
CA GLY A 81 -24.82 14.81 0.35
C GLY A 81 -24.64 16.34 0.25
N ALA A 82 -25.06 16.92 -0.86
CA ALA A 82 -24.84 18.35 -1.15
C ALA A 82 -25.53 19.29 -0.14
N GLU A 83 -26.73 18.94 0.31
CA GLU A 83 -27.48 19.72 1.32
C GLU A 83 -26.77 19.72 2.67
N ALA A 84 -26.34 18.56 3.17
CA ALA A 84 -25.56 18.44 4.39
C ALA A 84 -24.23 19.22 4.29
N ARG A 85 -23.57 19.16 3.11
CA ARG A 85 -22.34 19.94 2.85
C ARG A 85 -22.56 21.44 2.96
N ARG A 86 -23.70 21.96 2.46
CA ARG A 86 -24.06 23.38 2.56
C ARG A 86 -24.34 23.75 4.01
N ARG A 87 -25.19 22.99 4.69
CA ARG A 87 -25.54 23.21 6.10
C ARG A 87 -24.30 23.27 7.00
N GLN A 88 -23.36 22.31 6.85
CA GLN A 88 -22.13 22.25 7.64
C GLN A 88 -21.23 23.48 7.44
N ARG A 89 -21.31 24.18 6.34
CA ARG A 89 -20.59 25.43 6.10
C ARG A 89 -21.29 26.63 6.72
N GLU A 90 -22.60 26.65 6.65
CA GLU A 90 -23.44 27.74 7.21
C GLU A 90 -23.53 27.61 8.76
N ARG A 91 -23.62 26.39 9.25
CA ARG A 91 -23.71 26.03 10.68
C ARG A 91 -22.78 24.85 10.98
N PRO A 92 -21.51 25.11 11.25
CA PRO A 92 -20.56 24.04 11.54
C PRO A 92 -20.97 23.25 12.80
N PRO A 93 -20.81 21.91 12.81
CA PRO A 93 -21.00 21.10 14.01
C PRO A 93 -19.89 21.38 15.03
N HIS A 94 -20.09 20.99 16.27
CA HIS A 94 -19.04 21.11 17.31
C HIS A 94 -17.84 20.20 17.00
N ILE A 95 -18.11 18.99 16.51
CA ILE A 95 -17.11 18.00 16.10
C ILE A 95 -17.37 17.60 14.66
N LEU A 96 -16.38 17.80 13.78
CA LEU A 96 -16.44 17.40 12.38
C LEU A 96 -15.44 16.27 12.12
N LEU A 97 -15.94 15.12 11.66
CA LEU A 97 -15.13 13.97 11.30
C LEU A 97 -14.94 13.92 9.78
N THR A 98 -13.69 13.79 9.31
CA THR A 98 -13.38 13.94 7.88
C THR A 98 -12.21 13.06 7.44
N THR A 99 -11.84 13.15 6.15
CA THR A 99 -10.64 12.53 5.56
C THR A 99 -9.67 13.61 5.05
N PRO A 100 -8.39 13.29 4.81
CA PRO A 100 -7.41 14.27 4.28
C PRO A 100 -7.88 14.99 3.02
N GLU A 101 -8.46 14.26 2.08
CA GLU A 101 -8.96 14.80 0.81
C GLU A 101 -10.12 15.77 1.01
N SER A 102 -11.04 15.43 1.89
CA SER A 102 -12.19 16.29 2.23
C SER A 102 -11.75 17.54 2.98
N LEU A 103 -10.74 17.44 3.85
CA LEU A 103 -10.15 18.58 4.53
C LEU A 103 -9.46 19.52 3.55
N ALA A 104 -8.63 18.99 2.63
CA ALA A 104 -7.98 19.78 1.59
C ALA A 104 -9.01 20.52 0.71
N LEU A 105 -10.14 19.84 0.38
CA LEU A 105 -11.26 20.48 -0.32
C LEU A 105 -11.86 21.64 0.49
N LEU A 106 -12.13 21.45 1.78
CA LEU A 106 -12.68 22.49 2.66
C LEU A 106 -11.74 23.70 2.76
N LEU A 107 -10.42 23.47 2.90
CA LEU A 107 -9.41 24.52 2.98
C LEU A 107 -9.24 25.31 1.68
N SER A 108 -9.68 24.77 0.53
CA SER A 108 -9.68 25.46 -0.77
C SER A 108 -10.88 26.37 -0.98
N LEU A 109 -11.81 26.44 -0.03
CA LEU A 109 -13.00 27.27 -0.13
C LEU A 109 -12.73 28.68 0.42
N PRO A 110 -13.35 29.75 -0.14
CA PRO A 110 -13.16 31.12 0.33
C PRO A 110 -13.58 31.33 1.78
N ASP A 111 -14.55 30.56 2.28
CA ASP A 111 -15.07 30.62 3.66
C ASP A 111 -14.28 29.76 4.64
N SER A 112 -13.16 29.14 4.20
CA SER A 112 -12.34 28.26 5.04
C SER A 112 -11.84 28.95 6.32
N PHE A 113 -11.40 30.22 6.23
CA PHE A 113 -10.93 30.97 7.39
C PHE A 113 -12.01 31.11 8.47
N SER A 114 -13.23 31.51 8.06
CA SER A 114 -14.35 31.67 9.00
C SER A 114 -14.77 30.36 9.63
N MET A 115 -14.73 29.25 8.89
CA MET A 115 -15.10 27.92 9.37
C MET A 115 -14.11 27.37 10.41
N PHE A 116 -12.80 27.54 10.18
CA PHE A 116 -11.77 26.89 11.00
C PHE A 116 -11.13 27.78 12.07
N ARG A 117 -11.37 29.09 12.09
CA ARG A 117 -10.76 30.02 13.07
C ARG A 117 -11.08 29.70 14.53
N SER A 118 -12.18 28.99 14.79
CA SER A 118 -12.65 28.60 16.13
C SER A 118 -12.15 27.24 16.58
N LEU A 119 -11.28 26.59 15.80
CA LEU A 119 -10.72 25.29 16.16
C LEU A 119 -9.86 25.39 17.42
N GLU A 120 -10.10 24.48 18.35
CA GLU A 120 -9.30 24.28 19.56
C GLU A 120 -8.55 22.93 19.55
N ALA A 121 -9.01 21.96 18.74
CA ALA A 121 -8.34 20.67 18.63
C ALA A 121 -8.44 20.08 17.23
N VAL A 122 -7.35 19.44 16.79
CA VAL A 122 -7.30 18.58 15.60
C VAL A 122 -6.84 17.20 16.03
N VAL A 123 -7.70 16.19 15.87
CA VAL A 123 -7.39 14.80 16.19
C VAL A 123 -7.08 14.07 14.88
N VAL A 124 -5.88 13.53 14.76
CA VAL A 124 -5.42 12.72 13.61
C VAL A 124 -5.35 11.27 14.04
N ASP A 125 -6.25 10.46 13.53
CA ASP A 125 -6.30 9.03 13.86
C ASP A 125 -5.48 8.19 12.88
N GLU A 126 -4.98 7.05 13.38
CA GLU A 126 -4.11 6.13 12.63
C GLU A 126 -2.98 6.89 11.90
N ILE A 127 -2.37 7.88 12.59
CA ILE A 127 -1.36 8.77 12.01
C ILE A 127 -0.20 8.01 11.36
N HIS A 128 0.15 6.83 11.88
CA HIS A 128 1.18 5.96 11.33
C HIS A 128 0.84 5.40 9.94
N ALA A 129 -0.45 5.26 9.61
CA ALA A 129 -0.90 4.84 8.28
C ALA A 129 -0.89 5.99 7.25
N LEU A 130 -0.76 7.22 7.71
CA LEU A 130 -0.69 8.43 6.87
C LEU A 130 0.74 8.90 6.68
N ALA A 131 1.53 8.97 7.75
CA ALA A 131 2.91 9.43 7.69
C ALA A 131 3.73 8.62 6.66
N GLY A 132 4.47 9.33 5.80
CA GLY A 132 5.26 8.74 4.72
C GLY A 132 4.49 8.41 3.44
N THR A 133 3.19 8.69 3.38
CA THR A 133 2.36 8.55 2.18
C THR A 133 2.01 9.91 1.57
N LYS A 134 1.68 9.96 0.28
CA LYS A 134 1.18 11.21 -0.35
C LYS A 134 -0.09 11.78 0.31
N ARG A 135 -0.93 10.91 0.89
CA ARG A 135 -2.09 11.34 1.69
C ARG A 135 -1.65 12.02 2.98
N GLY A 136 -0.58 11.51 3.60
CA GLY A 136 0.08 12.15 4.74
C GLY A 136 0.72 13.48 4.37
N ASP A 137 1.39 13.58 3.22
CA ASP A 137 1.95 14.84 2.72
C ASP A 137 0.83 15.90 2.56
N GLN A 138 -0.30 15.52 1.95
CA GLN A 138 -1.45 16.40 1.80
C GLN A 138 -2.01 16.82 3.17
N LEU A 139 -2.14 15.88 4.13
CA LEU A 139 -2.61 16.20 5.47
C LEU A 139 -1.63 17.11 6.22
N ALA A 140 -0.32 16.89 6.13
CA ALA A 140 0.68 17.74 6.77
C ALA A 140 0.60 19.20 6.28
N LEU A 141 0.41 19.40 4.97
CA LEU A 141 0.16 20.73 4.40
C LEU A 141 -1.16 21.34 4.90
N CYS A 142 -2.22 20.53 5.02
CA CYS A 142 -3.49 20.97 5.61
C CYS A 142 -3.32 21.37 7.09
N LEU A 143 -2.53 20.61 7.88
CA LEU A 143 -2.23 20.93 9.28
C LEU A 143 -1.40 22.21 9.39
N ALA A 144 -0.44 22.47 8.49
CA ALA A 144 0.31 23.72 8.43
C ALA A 144 -0.64 24.91 8.16
N ARG A 145 -1.58 24.76 7.21
CA ARG A 145 -2.61 25.77 6.93
C ARG A 145 -3.54 26.01 8.11
N LEU A 146 -4.02 24.95 8.76
CA LEU A 146 -4.84 25.07 9.97
C LEU A 146 -4.09 25.80 11.10
N GLY A 147 -2.78 25.55 11.25
CA GLY A 147 -1.94 26.28 12.19
C GLY A 147 -1.78 27.77 11.88
N SER A 148 -1.95 28.20 10.62
CA SER A 148 -2.03 29.62 10.24
C SER A 148 -3.41 30.22 10.55
N ILE A 149 -4.49 29.45 10.43
CA ILE A 149 -5.88 29.89 10.67
C ILE A 149 -6.22 29.89 12.16
N ALA A 150 -5.84 28.84 12.88
CA ALA A 150 -6.12 28.61 14.30
C ALA A 150 -4.83 28.21 15.05
N PRO A 151 -3.92 29.15 15.32
CA PRO A 151 -2.58 28.86 15.86
C PRO A 151 -2.60 28.26 17.27
N ALA A 152 -3.66 28.48 18.04
CA ALA A 152 -3.84 27.91 19.37
C ALA A 152 -4.43 26.50 19.37
N ALA A 153 -4.85 25.96 18.22
CA ALA A 153 -5.43 24.63 18.14
C ALA A 153 -4.38 23.56 18.43
N ARG A 154 -4.60 22.78 19.50
CA ARG A 154 -3.76 21.64 19.83
C ARG A 154 -3.95 20.49 18.83
N ARG A 155 -2.88 19.73 18.58
CA ARG A 155 -2.92 18.56 17.71
C ARG A 155 -2.81 17.28 18.53
N VAL A 156 -3.69 16.33 18.27
CA VAL A 156 -3.72 15.03 18.94
C VAL A 156 -3.53 13.94 17.89
N GLY A 157 -2.43 13.22 17.96
CA GLY A 157 -2.18 12.06 17.12
C GLY A 157 -2.53 10.78 17.87
N LEU A 158 -3.26 9.89 17.21
CA LEU A 158 -3.54 8.55 17.71
C LEU A 158 -2.81 7.55 16.81
N SER A 159 -2.04 6.65 17.44
CA SER A 159 -1.23 5.67 16.73
C SER A 159 -1.27 4.32 17.41
N ALA A 160 -1.17 3.24 16.61
CA ALA A 160 -0.70 1.96 17.12
C ALA A 160 0.78 2.04 17.49
N THR A 161 1.32 0.97 18.04
CA THR A 161 2.76 0.85 18.31
C THR A 161 3.57 0.95 17.02
N VAL A 162 4.62 1.76 17.03
CA VAL A 162 5.46 2.07 15.84
C VAL A 162 6.95 1.99 16.21
N PRO A 163 7.83 1.67 15.24
CA PRO A 163 9.26 1.58 15.49
C PRO A 163 9.90 2.95 15.80
N HIS A 164 9.46 3.98 15.10
CA HIS A 164 10.02 5.33 15.18
C HIS A 164 8.93 6.35 15.47
N ARG A 165 8.97 6.94 16.68
CA ARG A 165 8.02 7.98 17.11
C ARG A 165 8.39 9.38 16.63
N ALA A 166 9.69 9.66 16.44
CA ALA A 166 10.16 10.99 16.07
C ALA A 166 9.50 11.56 14.79
N PRO A 167 9.31 10.80 13.70
CA PRO A 167 8.59 11.28 12.53
C PRO A 167 7.13 11.65 12.81
N LEU A 168 6.44 10.92 13.69
CA LEU A 168 5.05 11.20 14.05
C LEU A 168 4.95 12.45 14.93
N VAL A 169 5.91 12.64 15.84
CA VAL A 169 6.05 13.87 16.63
C VAL A 169 6.27 15.06 15.70
N ALA A 170 7.19 14.97 14.75
CA ALA A 170 7.42 16.01 13.77
C ALA A 170 6.17 16.33 12.93
N PHE A 171 5.41 15.31 12.54
CA PHE A 171 4.17 15.45 11.78
C PHE A 171 3.10 16.23 12.55
N LEU A 172 3.03 16.07 13.88
CA LEU A 172 2.10 16.79 14.75
C LEU A 172 2.62 18.14 15.21
N SER A 173 3.94 18.36 15.19
CA SER A 173 4.51 19.63 15.63
C SER A 173 4.00 20.80 14.79
N ALA A 174 3.71 21.92 15.43
CA ALA A 174 3.35 23.15 14.75
C ALA A 174 4.49 23.71 13.87
N HIS A 175 5.72 23.28 14.13
CA HIS A 175 6.93 23.73 13.45
C HIS A 175 7.58 22.66 12.55
N GLY A 176 6.96 21.48 12.43
CA GLY A 176 7.49 20.36 11.63
C GLY A 176 8.81 19.77 12.16
N ARG A 177 9.14 19.95 13.42
CA ARG A 177 10.41 19.51 14.04
C ARG A 177 10.25 18.22 14.85
N ALA A 178 11.24 17.36 14.76
CA ALA A 178 11.28 16.10 15.49
C ALA A 178 11.63 16.25 17.00
N ASP A 179 12.26 17.36 17.39
CA ASP A 179 12.55 17.71 18.79
C ASP A 179 11.26 17.99 19.59
N GLY A 180 10.16 18.27 18.89
CA GLY A 180 8.79 18.21 19.38
C GLY A 180 8.52 18.86 20.71
N GLY A 181 9.20 19.97 21.05
CA GLY A 181 9.02 20.66 22.31
C GLY A 181 7.57 21.09 22.61
N ASP A 182 6.72 21.08 21.57
CA ASP A 182 5.30 21.37 21.59
C ASP A 182 4.40 20.11 21.61
N VAL A 183 4.96 18.91 21.48
CA VAL A 183 4.19 17.63 21.42
C VAL A 183 4.60 16.68 22.53
N GLU A 184 3.67 16.36 23.43
CA GLU A 184 3.87 15.37 24.49
C GLU A 184 3.56 13.95 23.98
N VAL A 185 4.48 13.01 24.20
CA VAL A 185 4.28 11.60 23.85
C VAL A 185 3.73 10.85 25.06
N ILE A 186 2.58 10.22 24.89
CA ILE A 186 1.98 9.35 25.90
C ILE A 186 1.93 7.94 25.34
N GLU A 187 2.62 7.02 26.00
CA GLU A 187 2.59 5.60 25.66
C GLU A 187 1.72 4.85 26.68
N ALA A 188 0.73 4.13 26.17
CA ALA A 188 -0.07 3.24 27.00
C ALA A 188 0.75 2.00 27.39
N PRO A 189 0.45 1.39 28.56
CA PRO A 189 1.01 0.08 28.89
C PRO A 189 0.75 -0.93 27.78
N ARG A 190 1.68 -1.84 27.61
CA ARG A 190 1.51 -2.95 26.65
C ARG A 190 0.32 -3.80 27.10
N GLY A 191 -0.48 -4.25 26.14
CA GLY A 191 -1.53 -5.23 26.38
C GLY A 191 -0.98 -6.64 26.58
N ALA A 192 -1.86 -7.64 26.66
CA ALA A 192 -1.46 -9.03 26.68
C ALA A 192 -0.66 -9.38 25.40
N GLU A 193 0.40 -10.19 25.56
CA GLU A 193 1.20 -10.61 24.41
C GLU A 193 0.38 -11.50 23.47
N PRO A 194 0.49 -11.32 22.15
CA PRO A 194 -0.28 -12.10 21.19
C PRO A 194 0.26 -13.54 21.11
N GLU A 195 -0.66 -14.50 21.01
CA GLU A 195 -0.36 -15.89 20.73
C GLU A 195 -0.31 -16.14 19.23
N VAL A 196 0.89 -16.24 18.67
CA VAL A 196 1.09 -16.44 17.23
C VAL A 196 1.72 -17.81 16.99
N ARG A 197 1.10 -18.60 16.13
CA ARG A 197 1.66 -19.90 15.71
C ARG A 197 1.73 -20.00 14.18
N VAL A 198 2.68 -20.81 13.69
CA VAL A 198 2.78 -21.15 12.28
C VAL A 198 2.10 -22.50 12.07
N LEU A 199 1.11 -22.55 11.18
CA LEU A 199 0.45 -23.76 10.74
C LEU A 199 1.23 -24.34 9.56
N VAL A 200 1.64 -25.58 9.70
CA VAL A 200 2.22 -26.34 8.60
C VAL A 200 1.17 -27.35 8.17
N PRO A 201 0.76 -27.35 6.88
CA PRO A 201 -0.22 -28.31 6.37
C PRO A 201 0.22 -29.77 6.54
N GLU A 202 -0.73 -30.68 6.66
CA GLU A 202 -0.46 -32.11 6.60
C GLU A 202 -0.04 -32.47 5.16
N GLY A 203 1.22 -32.89 4.98
CA GLY A 203 1.83 -33.19 3.69
C GLY A 203 3.07 -32.34 3.38
N ALA A 204 3.68 -32.57 2.22
CA ALA A 204 4.87 -31.83 1.81
C ALA A 204 4.51 -30.39 1.41
N LEU A 205 5.24 -29.44 1.99
CA LEU A 205 5.10 -28.04 1.59
C LEU A 205 5.54 -27.86 0.12
N PRO A 206 4.75 -27.13 -0.70
CA PRO A 206 5.12 -26.89 -2.08
C PRO A 206 6.43 -26.10 -2.17
N TRP A 207 7.18 -26.35 -3.23
CA TRP A 207 8.42 -25.63 -3.48
C TRP A 207 8.16 -24.19 -3.89
N SER A 208 7.11 -23.94 -4.70
CA SER A 208 6.68 -22.60 -5.08
C SER A 208 5.16 -22.42 -4.92
N GLY A 209 4.74 -21.15 -4.89
CA GLY A 209 3.45 -20.68 -4.39
C GLY A 209 2.18 -21.30 -4.95
N HIS A 210 1.45 -22.08 -4.17
CA HIS A 210 0.06 -22.48 -4.38
C HIS A 210 -0.94 -21.55 -3.65
N MET A 211 -0.57 -20.30 -3.40
CA MET A 211 -1.39 -19.28 -2.71
C MET A 211 -1.99 -19.73 -1.36
N GLY A 212 -1.41 -20.76 -0.72
CA GLY A 212 -1.91 -21.33 0.53
C GLY A 212 -3.13 -22.24 0.41
N LEU A 213 -3.52 -22.62 -0.80
CA LEU A 213 -4.74 -23.42 -1.05
C LEU A 213 -4.64 -24.85 -0.49
N LEU A 214 -3.44 -25.42 -0.41
CA LEU A 214 -3.23 -26.76 0.17
C LEU A 214 -3.61 -26.83 1.65
N ALA A 215 -3.56 -25.70 2.37
CA ALA A 215 -3.95 -25.62 3.77
C ALA A 215 -5.46 -25.32 3.96
N ALA A 216 -6.26 -25.30 2.89
CA ALA A 216 -7.68 -24.97 3.00
C ALA A 216 -8.46 -25.89 3.95
N PRO A 217 -8.21 -27.22 4.01
CA PRO A 217 -8.88 -28.09 4.99
C PRO A 217 -8.55 -27.72 6.44
N GLU A 218 -7.29 -27.40 6.73
CA GLU A 218 -6.84 -26.97 8.07
C GLU A 218 -7.41 -25.61 8.44
N ILE A 219 -7.42 -24.65 7.50
CA ILE A 219 -8.03 -23.33 7.67
C ILE A 219 -9.53 -23.51 7.98
N TYR A 220 -10.21 -24.39 7.25
CA TYR A 220 -11.63 -24.67 7.50
C TYR A 220 -11.86 -25.26 8.89
N ARG A 221 -11.02 -26.21 9.34
CA ARG A 221 -11.06 -26.76 10.71
C ARG A 221 -10.88 -25.67 11.77
N LEU A 222 -9.95 -24.73 11.56
CA LEU A 222 -9.75 -23.57 12.44
C LEU A 222 -10.98 -22.66 12.49
N ILE A 223 -11.59 -22.36 11.34
CA ILE A 223 -12.82 -21.56 11.25
C ILE A 223 -13.96 -22.24 12.02
N ARG A 224 -14.12 -23.56 11.90
CA ARG A 224 -15.14 -24.31 12.66
C ARG A 224 -14.96 -24.15 14.16
N SER A 225 -13.74 -24.19 14.66
CA SER A 225 -13.43 -24.13 16.09
C SER A 225 -13.51 -22.71 16.67
N ALA A 226 -13.35 -21.66 15.87
CA ALA A 226 -13.45 -20.27 16.30
C ALA A 226 -14.91 -19.83 16.47
N ARG A 227 -15.16 -18.74 17.21
CA ARG A 227 -16.47 -18.05 17.19
C ARG A 227 -16.61 -17.28 15.88
N THR A 228 -15.70 -16.37 15.64
CA THR A 228 -15.58 -15.62 14.38
C THR A 228 -14.12 -15.49 14.02
N ALA A 229 -13.76 -15.85 12.79
CA ALA A 229 -12.41 -15.76 12.28
C ALA A 229 -12.26 -14.69 11.17
N ILE A 230 -11.16 -13.96 11.15
CA ILE A 230 -10.76 -13.18 9.99
C ILE A 230 -9.61 -13.92 9.30
N VAL A 231 -9.80 -14.23 8.01
CA VAL A 231 -8.78 -14.85 7.16
C VAL A 231 -8.16 -13.77 6.27
N PHE A 232 -7.02 -13.24 6.70
CA PHE A 232 -6.27 -12.25 5.93
C PHE A 232 -5.45 -12.90 4.83
N VAL A 233 -5.44 -12.27 3.68
CA VAL A 233 -4.63 -12.64 2.53
C VAL A 233 -3.91 -11.41 1.99
N ASN A 234 -2.87 -11.61 1.16
CA ASN A 234 -2.04 -10.51 0.68
C ASN A 234 -2.54 -9.86 -0.61
N THR A 235 -3.33 -10.58 -1.43
CA THR A 235 -3.85 -10.07 -2.71
C THR A 235 -5.35 -10.34 -2.87
N ARG A 236 -6.02 -9.54 -3.71
CA ARG A 236 -7.44 -9.75 -4.04
C ARG A 236 -7.67 -11.08 -4.76
N ALA A 237 -6.73 -11.46 -5.65
CA ALA A 237 -6.77 -12.77 -6.32
C ALA A 237 -6.71 -13.92 -5.32
N GLN A 238 -5.82 -13.83 -4.33
CA GLN A 238 -5.72 -14.82 -3.26
C GLN A 238 -7.00 -14.88 -2.41
N ALA A 239 -7.65 -13.71 -2.15
CA ALA A 239 -8.91 -13.67 -1.43
C ALA A 239 -10.02 -14.45 -2.13
N GLU A 240 -10.14 -14.26 -3.44
CA GLU A 240 -11.13 -14.99 -4.27
C GLU A 240 -10.85 -16.51 -4.27
N LEU A 241 -9.60 -16.92 -4.46
CA LEU A 241 -9.19 -18.32 -4.50
C LEU A 241 -9.38 -19.01 -3.14
N VAL A 242 -8.92 -18.40 -2.06
CA VAL A 242 -9.06 -18.96 -0.70
C VAL A 242 -10.53 -19.02 -0.32
N PHE A 243 -11.33 -17.99 -0.62
CA PHE A 243 -12.77 -18.01 -0.38
C PHE A 243 -13.43 -19.16 -1.14
N GLN A 244 -13.11 -19.35 -2.41
CA GLN A 244 -13.66 -20.42 -3.22
C GLN A 244 -13.28 -21.82 -2.70
N ALA A 245 -12.01 -22.00 -2.29
CA ALA A 245 -11.54 -23.26 -1.71
C ALA A 245 -12.28 -23.58 -0.40
N LEU A 246 -12.44 -22.60 0.48
CA LEU A 246 -13.20 -22.76 1.71
C LEU A 246 -14.69 -23.00 1.45
N TRP A 247 -15.26 -22.35 0.43
CA TRP A 247 -16.66 -22.54 0.06
C TRP A 247 -16.94 -23.95 -0.47
N ARG A 248 -16.02 -24.55 -1.21
CA ARG A 248 -16.10 -25.93 -1.67
C ARG A 248 -16.09 -26.97 -0.53
N LEU A 249 -15.40 -26.64 0.58
CA LEU A 249 -15.30 -27.46 1.78
C LEU A 249 -16.46 -27.22 2.77
N ASN A 250 -17.32 -26.26 2.48
CA ASN A 250 -18.33 -25.78 3.42
C ASN A 250 -19.61 -26.63 3.42
N ASP A 251 -19.49 -27.91 3.70
CA ASP A 251 -20.63 -28.83 3.82
C ASP A 251 -21.49 -28.49 5.05
N ASP A 252 -20.90 -27.85 6.07
CA ASP A 252 -21.63 -27.42 7.28
C ASP A 252 -22.52 -26.19 7.06
N GLY A 253 -22.46 -25.54 5.89
CA GLY A 253 -23.22 -24.31 5.59
C GLY A 253 -22.85 -23.12 6.44
N LEU A 254 -21.58 -23.02 6.89
CA LEU A 254 -21.09 -21.92 7.72
C LEU A 254 -21.19 -20.58 6.97
N PRO A 255 -21.62 -19.49 7.63
CA PRO A 255 -21.66 -18.17 7.01
C PRO A 255 -20.26 -17.59 6.86
N ILE A 256 -19.60 -17.88 5.73
CA ILE A 256 -18.30 -17.37 5.33
C ILE A 256 -18.50 -16.27 4.28
N ALA A 257 -17.87 -15.12 4.43
CA ALA A 257 -17.97 -14.01 3.52
C ALA A 257 -16.61 -13.61 2.91
N LEU A 258 -16.66 -12.85 1.80
CA LEU A 258 -15.50 -12.28 1.11
C LEU A 258 -15.54 -10.77 1.21
N HIS A 259 -14.39 -10.13 1.50
CA HIS A 259 -14.27 -8.69 1.63
C HIS A 259 -12.98 -8.15 1.03
N HIS A 260 -13.05 -7.42 -0.06
CA HIS A 260 -11.91 -6.67 -0.64
C HIS A 260 -12.37 -5.45 -1.45
N GLY A 261 -11.45 -4.53 -1.74
CA GLY A 261 -11.74 -3.23 -2.35
C GLY A 261 -12.40 -3.25 -3.74
N SER A 262 -12.34 -4.37 -4.47
CA SER A 262 -12.96 -4.49 -5.81
C SER A 262 -14.43 -4.87 -5.78
N LEU A 263 -14.96 -5.34 -4.64
CA LEU A 263 -16.38 -5.67 -4.48
C LEU A 263 -17.23 -4.40 -4.50
N ALA A 264 -18.49 -4.54 -4.95
CA ALA A 264 -19.47 -3.47 -4.89
C ALA A 264 -19.63 -2.94 -3.46
N ARG A 265 -19.82 -1.63 -3.33
CA ARG A 265 -19.91 -0.96 -2.03
C ARG A 265 -21.00 -1.58 -1.15
N GLU A 266 -22.16 -1.83 -1.73
CA GLU A 266 -23.32 -2.42 -1.02
C GLU A 266 -23.01 -3.83 -0.51
N GLN A 267 -22.18 -4.59 -1.22
CA GLN A 267 -21.74 -5.92 -0.75
C GLN A 267 -20.81 -5.80 0.44
N ARG A 268 -19.83 -4.87 0.38
CA ARG A 268 -18.90 -4.62 1.48
C ARG A 268 -19.65 -4.19 2.74
N GLU A 269 -20.55 -3.20 2.62
CA GLU A 269 -21.37 -2.71 3.74
C GLU A 269 -22.22 -3.81 4.36
N ARG A 270 -22.76 -4.75 3.56
CA ARG A 270 -23.49 -5.92 4.09
C ARG A 270 -22.60 -6.87 4.89
N VAL A 271 -21.38 -7.13 4.40
CA VAL A 271 -20.42 -7.98 5.13
C VAL A 271 -19.99 -7.30 6.43
N GLU A 272 -19.69 -6.01 6.39
CA GLU A 272 -19.33 -5.19 7.55
C GLU A 272 -20.45 -5.20 8.60
N ALA A 273 -21.71 -4.98 8.19
CA ALA A 273 -22.85 -5.04 9.09
C ALA A 273 -23.06 -6.46 9.69
N ALA A 274 -22.93 -7.50 8.86
CA ALA A 274 -23.08 -8.88 9.32
C ALA A 274 -21.96 -9.31 10.30
N MET A 275 -20.74 -8.77 10.13
CA MET A 275 -19.65 -8.94 11.12
C MET A 275 -19.99 -8.26 12.44
N ALA A 276 -20.35 -6.98 12.40
CA ALA A 276 -20.68 -6.19 13.60
C ALA A 276 -21.85 -6.81 14.40
N GLU A 277 -22.77 -7.48 13.72
CA GLU A 277 -23.89 -8.19 14.33
C GLU A 277 -23.55 -9.63 14.77
N GLY A 278 -22.32 -10.10 14.58
CA GLY A 278 -21.89 -11.45 14.95
C GLY A 278 -22.55 -12.57 14.13
N ARG A 279 -23.06 -12.26 12.93
CA ARG A 279 -23.76 -13.23 12.06
C ARG A 279 -22.82 -14.03 11.16
N LEU A 280 -21.53 -13.68 11.10
CA LEU A 280 -20.54 -14.37 10.27
C LEU A 280 -19.64 -15.30 11.10
N LYS A 281 -19.33 -16.46 10.54
CA LYS A 281 -18.36 -17.41 11.09
C LYS A 281 -16.94 -17.07 10.66
N ALA A 282 -16.78 -16.62 9.43
CA ALA A 282 -15.50 -16.13 8.93
C ALA A 282 -15.66 -15.08 7.83
N VAL A 283 -14.62 -14.24 7.68
CA VAL A 283 -14.47 -13.33 6.56
C VAL A 283 -13.09 -13.50 5.95
N VAL A 284 -13.01 -13.77 4.65
CA VAL A 284 -11.76 -13.75 3.88
C VAL A 284 -11.54 -12.32 3.39
N ALA A 285 -10.43 -11.68 3.82
CA ALA A 285 -10.21 -10.27 3.57
C ALA A 285 -8.77 -9.94 3.16
N THR A 286 -8.62 -8.88 2.38
CA THR A 286 -7.34 -8.21 2.14
C THR A 286 -7.11 -7.12 3.18
N SER A 287 -6.17 -6.19 2.94
CA SER A 287 -5.92 -5.02 3.81
C SER A 287 -7.13 -4.08 4.02
N SER A 288 -8.27 -4.37 3.40
CA SER A 288 -9.51 -3.60 3.58
C SER A 288 -10.05 -3.64 5.03
N LEU A 289 -9.65 -4.65 5.82
CA LEU A 289 -10.00 -4.78 7.24
C LEU A 289 -8.79 -4.57 8.19
N ASP A 290 -7.64 -4.11 7.67
CA ASP A 290 -6.44 -3.88 8.50
C ASP A 290 -6.62 -2.72 9.49
N LEU A 291 -7.47 -1.72 9.20
CA LEU A 291 -7.60 -0.50 9.98
C LEU A 291 -8.88 -0.45 10.83
N GLY A 292 -8.70 -0.02 12.02
CA GLY A 292 -9.46 0.65 13.09
C GLY A 292 -10.94 0.38 13.35
N ILE A 293 -11.65 -0.46 12.62
CA ILE A 293 -13.07 -0.75 12.91
C ILE A 293 -13.17 -1.87 13.96
N ASP A 294 -14.04 -1.69 14.94
CA ASP A 294 -14.37 -2.73 15.92
C ASP A 294 -15.34 -3.73 15.29
N TRP A 295 -14.85 -4.95 15.07
CA TRP A 295 -15.58 -6.03 14.42
C TRP A 295 -16.29 -6.97 15.41
N GLY A 296 -16.43 -6.55 16.67
CA GLY A 296 -17.09 -7.36 17.69
C GLY A 296 -16.28 -8.58 18.13
N ASP A 297 -16.92 -9.74 18.25
CA ASP A 297 -16.36 -10.93 18.90
C ASP A 297 -15.44 -11.79 17.98
N VAL A 298 -14.52 -11.17 17.26
CA VAL A 298 -13.47 -11.90 16.52
C VAL A 298 -12.47 -12.48 17.53
N ASP A 299 -12.31 -13.80 17.53
CA ASP A 299 -11.43 -14.52 18.46
C ASP A 299 -10.20 -15.15 17.78
N LEU A 300 -10.15 -15.18 16.44
CA LEU A 300 -9.05 -15.77 15.70
C LEU A 300 -8.72 -14.96 14.42
N VAL A 301 -7.45 -14.69 14.24
CA VAL A 301 -6.91 -14.20 12.97
C VAL A 301 -6.13 -15.33 12.29
N ILE A 302 -6.45 -15.62 11.04
CA ILE A 302 -5.69 -16.53 10.18
C ILE A 302 -5.04 -15.69 9.08
N HIS A 303 -3.74 -15.78 8.92
CA HIS A 303 -3.00 -15.06 7.88
C HIS A 303 -2.45 -16.05 6.85
N VAL A 304 -3.03 -16.07 5.65
CA VAL A 304 -2.60 -16.93 4.55
C VAL A 304 -1.54 -16.24 3.70
N GLY A 305 -0.39 -16.88 3.58
CA GLY A 305 0.84 -16.30 3.05
C GLY A 305 1.66 -15.63 4.15
N ALA A 306 2.89 -15.24 3.83
CA ALA A 306 3.75 -14.52 4.77
C ALA A 306 3.29 -13.06 4.97
N PRO A 307 3.42 -12.49 6.18
CA PRO A 307 2.83 -11.19 6.53
C PRO A 307 3.55 -9.99 5.91
N LYS A 308 4.76 -10.17 5.38
CA LYS A 308 5.60 -9.15 4.74
C LYS A 308 6.10 -8.04 5.68
N GLY A 309 5.74 -8.08 6.96
CA GLY A 309 6.17 -7.14 7.98
C GLY A 309 5.57 -7.43 9.35
N VAL A 310 6.36 -7.21 10.43
CA VAL A 310 5.96 -7.44 11.83
C VAL A 310 4.89 -6.44 12.27
N SER A 311 5.07 -5.15 11.95
CA SER A 311 4.13 -4.09 12.29
C SER A 311 2.74 -4.35 11.71
N ARG A 312 2.67 -4.78 10.44
CA ARG A 312 1.42 -5.17 9.79
C ARG A 312 0.80 -6.40 10.42
N LEU A 313 1.62 -7.40 10.71
CA LEU A 313 1.15 -8.61 11.38
C LEU A 313 0.46 -8.24 12.71
N LEU A 314 1.08 -7.41 13.53
CA LEU A 314 0.51 -6.95 14.80
C LEU A 314 -0.79 -6.16 14.61
N GLN A 315 -0.89 -5.32 13.57
CA GLN A 315 -2.14 -4.61 13.24
C GLN A 315 -3.29 -5.58 12.92
N ARG A 316 -3.00 -6.65 12.15
CA ARG A 316 -3.97 -7.70 11.82
C ARG A 316 -4.34 -8.55 13.02
N ILE A 317 -3.34 -9.00 13.79
CA ILE A 317 -3.54 -9.76 15.03
C ILE A 317 -4.42 -8.98 16.02
N GLY A 318 -4.20 -7.67 16.14
CA GLY A 318 -5.00 -6.80 16.99
C GLY A 318 -6.48 -6.66 16.58
N ARG A 319 -6.94 -7.35 15.52
CA ARG A 319 -8.37 -7.49 15.20
C ARG A 319 -9.06 -8.62 15.98
N ALA A 320 -8.27 -9.59 16.50
CA ALA A 320 -8.80 -10.63 17.39
C ALA A 320 -8.77 -10.17 18.84
N ASN A 321 -9.78 -10.57 19.61
CA ASN A 321 -9.91 -10.27 21.04
C ASN A 321 -9.64 -8.78 21.34
N HIS A 322 -10.48 -7.90 20.80
CA HIS A 322 -10.30 -6.44 20.82
C HIS A 322 -10.37 -5.84 22.25
N ARG A 323 -9.73 -6.55 23.21
CA ARG A 323 -9.61 -6.17 24.62
C ARG A 323 -8.14 -6.18 25.00
N TRP A 324 -7.65 -5.08 25.57
CA TRP A 324 -6.24 -4.90 25.88
C TRP A 324 -5.65 -5.92 26.86
N ASN A 325 -6.48 -6.57 27.67
CA ASN A 325 -6.11 -7.55 28.70
C ASN A 325 -6.25 -9.03 28.24
N GLU A 326 -6.70 -9.28 27.03
CA GLU A 326 -6.84 -10.61 26.46
C GLU A 326 -5.82 -10.81 25.32
N ALA A 327 -5.14 -11.96 25.31
CA ALA A 327 -4.20 -12.28 24.25
C ALA A 327 -4.91 -12.45 22.91
N SER A 328 -4.47 -11.72 21.91
CA SER A 328 -4.93 -11.89 20.53
C SER A 328 -4.34 -13.17 19.95
N ARG A 329 -5.17 -14.01 19.30
CA ARG A 329 -4.76 -15.30 18.75
C ARG A 329 -4.63 -15.23 17.24
N ALA A 330 -3.48 -15.67 16.73
CA ALA A 330 -3.23 -15.68 15.29
C ALA A 330 -2.55 -16.98 14.81
N VAL A 331 -2.86 -17.36 13.57
CA VAL A 331 -2.27 -18.48 12.88
C VAL A 331 -1.73 -18.01 11.54
N LEU A 332 -0.44 -18.17 11.30
CA LEU A 332 0.22 -17.90 10.02
C LEU A 332 0.24 -19.18 9.19
N VAL A 333 -0.20 -19.10 7.95
CA VAL A 333 -0.28 -20.22 7.01
C VAL A 333 0.62 -19.94 5.82
N PRO A 334 1.88 -20.41 5.83
CA PRO A 334 2.82 -20.20 4.74
C PRO A 334 2.35 -20.93 3.46
N ALA A 335 2.55 -20.32 2.30
CA ALA A 335 2.18 -20.86 1.01
C ALA A 335 3.30 -21.68 0.34
N ASN A 336 4.54 -21.56 0.79
CA ASN A 336 5.72 -22.25 0.27
C ASN A 336 6.85 -22.28 1.29
N ARG A 337 7.97 -22.96 0.96
CA ARG A 337 9.11 -23.16 1.87
C ARG A 337 9.80 -21.86 2.31
N PHE A 338 9.98 -20.90 1.43
CA PHE A 338 10.51 -19.57 1.80
C PHE A 338 9.59 -18.82 2.76
N GLU A 339 8.28 -18.91 2.55
CA GLU A 339 7.33 -18.26 3.45
C GLU A 339 7.28 -18.89 4.84
N VAL A 340 7.69 -20.17 5.01
CA VAL A 340 7.88 -20.75 6.35
C VAL A 340 8.96 -19.98 7.11
N LEU A 341 10.11 -19.71 6.46
CA LEU A 341 11.19 -18.95 7.07
C LEU A 341 10.72 -17.53 7.44
N GLU A 342 10.00 -16.88 6.54
CA GLU A 342 9.46 -15.54 6.79
C GLU A 342 8.42 -15.53 7.92
N CYS A 343 7.51 -16.51 7.96
CA CYS A 343 6.54 -16.64 9.05
C CYS A 343 7.22 -16.87 10.41
N ARG A 344 8.28 -17.70 10.47
CA ARG A 344 9.06 -17.90 11.69
C ARG A 344 9.79 -16.63 12.10
N ALA A 345 10.43 -15.94 11.15
CA ALA A 345 11.06 -14.63 11.39
C ALA A 345 10.04 -13.59 11.91
N ALA A 346 8.81 -13.62 11.39
CA ALA A 346 7.75 -12.74 11.88
C ALA A 346 7.31 -13.06 13.30
N VAL A 347 7.19 -14.35 13.67
CA VAL A 347 6.89 -14.77 15.06
C VAL A 347 7.98 -14.32 16.02
N GLU A 348 9.24 -14.49 15.65
CA GLU A 348 10.37 -13.98 16.43
C GLU A 348 10.33 -12.46 16.56
N GLY A 349 10.05 -11.75 15.46
CA GLY A 349 9.91 -10.29 15.45
C GLY A 349 8.80 -9.79 16.36
N VAL A 350 7.67 -10.50 16.43
CA VAL A 350 6.59 -10.21 17.38
C VAL A 350 7.06 -10.40 18.83
N ALA A 351 7.70 -11.53 19.12
CA ALA A 351 8.20 -11.85 20.48
C ALA A 351 9.28 -10.88 20.97
N THR A 352 10.13 -10.39 20.08
CA THR A 352 11.19 -9.41 20.40
C THR A 352 10.73 -7.96 20.27
N HIS A 353 9.49 -7.71 19.83
CA HIS A 353 8.95 -6.38 19.54
C HIS A 353 9.79 -5.58 18.54
N ASP A 354 10.39 -6.25 17.60
CA ASP A 354 11.19 -5.65 16.53
C ASP A 354 10.26 -5.21 15.39
N LEU A 355 9.76 -4.01 15.53
CA LEU A 355 8.82 -3.41 14.59
C LEU A 355 9.56 -2.89 13.36
N ASP A 356 9.03 -3.18 12.21
CA ASP A 356 9.52 -2.67 10.93
C ASP A 356 8.86 -1.34 10.57
N GLY A 357 9.60 -0.51 9.86
CA GLY A 357 9.14 0.76 9.30
C GLY A 357 10.31 1.62 8.86
N ASP A 358 10.26 2.08 7.63
CA ASP A 358 11.25 3.01 7.09
C ASP A 358 10.93 4.45 7.51
N PRO A 359 11.94 5.33 7.66
CA PRO A 359 11.70 6.74 7.92
C PRO A 359 10.90 7.36 6.77
N PRO A 360 9.92 8.25 7.07
CA PRO A 360 9.12 8.90 6.05
C PRO A 360 10.01 9.71 5.08
N PRO A 361 9.77 9.58 3.76
CA PRO A 361 10.51 10.33 2.76
C PRO A 361 10.10 11.81 2.75
N PRO A 362 10.88 12.70 2.12
CA PRO A 362 10.48 14.07 1.84
C PRO A 362 9.17 14.16 1.05
N GLY A 363 8.38 15.20 1.26
CA GLY A 363 7.07 15.39 0.65
C GLY A 363 7.10 15.49 -0.88
N GLY A 364 6.05 14.99 -1.52
CA GLY A 364 5.92 14.97 -2.98
C GLY A 364 5.70 16.37 -3.57
N LEU A 365 6.47 16.76 -4.60
CA LEU A 365 6.31 18.05 -5.27
C LEU A 365 4.99 18.17 -6.05
N ASP A 366 4.41 17.05 -6.46
CA ASP A 366 3.08 16.98 -7.06
C ASP A 366 1.95 17.28 -6.07
N VAL A 367 2.09 16.79 -4.83
CA VAL A 367 1.16 17.11 -3.73
C VAL A 367 1.28 18.58 -3.34
N LEU A 368 2.50 19.11 -3.30
CA LEU A 368 2.77 20.53 -3.07
C LEU A 368 2.11 21.39 -4.17
N ALA A 369 2.23 21.00 -5.43
CA ALA A 369 1.60 21.72 -6.55
C ALA A 369 0.08 21.76 -6.40
N GLN A 370 -0.55 20.65 -6.00
CA GLN A 370 -1.97 20.59 -5.71
C GLN A 370 -2.35 21.56 -4.56
N HIS A 371 -1.55 21.58 -3.49
CA HIS A 371 -1.78 22.46 -2.34
C HIS A 371 -1.68 23.94 -2.72
N VAL A 372 -0.63 24.34 -3.45
CA VAL A 372 -0.43 25.74 -3.89
C VAL A 372 -1.64 26.24 -4.68
N LEU A 373 -2.17 25.46 -5.62
CA LEU A 373 -3.40 25.82 -6.35
C LEU A 373 -4.61 25.90 -5.42
N GLY A 374 -4.71 25.01 -4.45
CA GLY A 374 -5.79 25.03 -3.45
C GLY A 374 -5.79 26.28 -2.59
N MET A 375 -4.62 26.76 -2.20
CA MET A 375 -4.49 28.01 -1.44
C MET A 375 -4.89 29.23 -2.26
N ALA A 376 -4.51 29.30 -3.53
CA ALA A 376 -4.97 30.33 -4.45
C ALA A 376 -6.49 30.33 -4.67
N CYS A 377 -7.12 29.13 -4.61
CA CYS A 377 -8.58 28.99 -4.72
C CYS A 377 -9.32 29.48 -3.45
N ALA A 378 -8.65 29.47 -2.29
CA ALA A 378 -9.19 29.97 -1.03
C ALA A 378 -9.06 31.48 -0.90
N ALA A 379 -7.85 32.02 -1.11
CA ALA A 379 -7.54 33.43 -1.03
C ALA A 379 -6.22 33.76 -1.75
N PRO A 380 -6.00 35.02 -2.18
CA PRO A 380 -4.72 35.46 -2.71
C PRO A 380 -3.61 35.32 -1.67
N PHE A 381 -2.38 34.97 -2.10
CA PHE A 381 -1.25 34.79 -1.21
C PHE A 381 0.06 35.38 -1.77
N ARG A 382 1.02 35.70 -0.91
CA ARG A 382 2.40 36.01 -1.29
C ARG A 382 3.23 34.74 -1.25
N ALA A 383 4.17 34.59 -2.19
CA ALA A 383 5.03 33.41 -2.30
C ALA A 383 5.82 33.13 -0.99
N ASP A 384 6.34 34.18 -0.37
CA ASP A 384 7.15 34.03 0.87
C ASP A 384 6.30 33.56 2.04
N ASP A 385 5.07 34.06 2.18
CA ASP A 385 4.15 33.67 3.24
C ASP A 385 3.74 32.21 3.11
N LEU A 386 3.40 31.79 1.87
CA LEU A 386 3.04 30.39 1.61
C LEU A 386 4.25 29.45 1.76
N TYR A 387 5.45 29.87 1.33
CA TYR A 387 6.67 29.07 1.55
C TYR A 387 6.94 28.86 3.04
N ALA A 388 6.85 29.92 3.84
CA ALA A 388 7.02 29.84 5.29
C ALA A 388 5.97 28.93 5.94
N GLU A 389 4.72 28.94 5.44
CA GLU A 389 3.65 28.04 5.90
C GLU A 389 3.97 26.59 5.54
N VAL A 390 4.34 26.30 4.29
CA VAL A 390 4.68 24.95 3.80
C VAL A 390 5.84 24.34 4.58
N LYS A 391 6.86 25.12 4.92
CA LYS A 391 8.03 24.69 5.71
C LYS A 391 7.66 24.19 7.13
N ARG A 392 6.48 24.53 7.64
CA ARG A 392 5.99 24.01 8.91
C ARG A 392 5.38 22.61 8.82
N ALA A 393 5.14 22.10 7.62
CA ALA A 393 4.73 20.72 7.40
C ALA A 393 5.98 19.81 7.41
N ALA A 394 6.01 18.80 8.28
CA ALA A 394 7.20 17.95 8.48
C ALA A 394 7.77 17.36 7.18
N PRO A 395 6.98 16.81 6.22
CA PRO A 395 7.53 16.30 4.96
C PRO A 395 8.22 17.38 4.10
N TYR A 396 7.92 18.66 4.35
CA TYR A 396 8.46 19.80 3.59
C TYR A 396 9.41 20.68 4.42
N ALA A 397 9.76 20.27 5.64
CA ALA A 397 10.62 21.06 6.52
C ALA A 397 11.99 21.39 5.90
N THR A 398 12.53 20.53 5.05
CA THR A 398 13.80 20.70 4.33
C THR A 398 13.63 21.15 2.88
N LEU A 399 12.40 21.52 2.45
CA LEU A 399 12.13 21.93 1.07
C LEU A 399 13.01 23.11 0.66
N PRO A 400 13.83 22.99 -0.41
CA PRO A 400 14.61 24.12 -0.95
C PRO A 400 13.68 25.19 -1.52
N ARG A 401 14.08 26.46 -1.40
CA ARG A 401 13.33 27.57 -1.98
C ARG A 401 13.18 27.45 -3.49
N GLN A 402 14.20 26.98 -4.19
CA GLN A 402 14.17 26.77 -5.64
C GLN A 402 13.08 25.77 -6.03
N ASP A 403 12.93 24.67 -5.28
CA ASP A 403 11.91 23.65 -5.58
C ASP A 403 10.49 24.20 -5.38
N PHE A 404 10.29 25.04 -4.35
CA PHE A 404 9.02 25.73 -4.15
C PHE A 404 8.73 26.72 -5.30
N ASP A 405 9.71 27.51 -5.72
CA ASP A 405 9.57 28.47 -6.82
C ASP A 405 9.30 27.76 -8.16
N ASP A 406 9.91 26.61 -8.41
CA ASP A 406 9.64 25.77 -9.58
C ASP A 406 8.21 25.20 -9.55
N VAL A 407 7.74 24.73 -8.39
CA VAL A 407 6.34 24.31 -8.20
C VAL A 407 5.39 25.48 -8.44
N LEU A 408 5.66 26.64 -7.87
CA LEU A 408 4.83 27.83 -8.05
C LEU A 408 4.75 28.26 -9.52
N ARG A 409 5.87 28.23 -10.25
CA ARG A 409 5.93 28.51 -11.69
C ARG A 409 5.09 27.51 -12.47
N PHE A 410 5.28 26.21 -12.20
CA PHE A 410 4.47 25.18 -12.82
C PHE A 410 2.96 25.38 -12.56
N VAL A 411 2.58 25.72 -11.34
CA VAL A 411 1.17 25.96 -10.99
C VAL A 411 0.65 27.23 -11.68
N ALA A 412 1.46 28.25 -11.86
CA ALA A 412 1.07 29.49 -12.49
C ALA A 412 0.82 29.36 -14.00
N ASP A 413 1.76 28.78 -14.75
CA ASP A 413 1.73 28.78 -16.22
C ASP A 413 2.13 27.45 -16.88
N GLY A 414 2.39 26.41 -16.11
CA GLY A 414 2.80 25.10 -16.61
C GLY A 414 4.31 24.90 -16.79
N GLY A 415 5.15 25.90 -16.49
CA GLY A 415 6.58 25.91 -16.76
C GLY A 415 6.91 26.32 -18.20
N TYR A 416 8.21 26.40 -18.53
CA TYR A 416 8.68 26.93 -19.80
C TYR A 416 8.03 26.25 -21.03
N ALA A 417 8.03 24.92 -21.07
CA ALA A 417 7.56 24.15 -22.22
C ALA A 417 6.04 24.24 -22.45
N LEU A 418 5.25 24.56 -21.42
CA LEU A 418 3.80 24.57 -21.47
C LEU A 418 3.20 25.96 -21.38
N SER A 419 3.97 27.02 -21.11
CA SER A 419 3.54 28.40 -20.87
C SER A 419 2.77 29.04 -22.05
N GLY A 420 3.02 28.55 -23.27
CA GLY A 420 2.31 28.99 -24.49
C GLY A 420 0.83 28.59 -24.54
N TYR A 421 0.40 27.64 -23.72
CA TYR A 421 -0.97 27.12 -23.74
C TYR A 421 -1.82 27.74 -22.63
N GLU A 422 -2.89 28.46 -22.98
CA GLU A 422 -3.79 29.14 -22.05
C GLU A 422 -4.37 28.20 -20.97
N ARG A 423 -4.62 26.95 -21.29
CA ARG A 423 -5.17 25.93 -20.35
C ARG A 423 -4.28 25.68 -19.12
N TYR A 424 -2.97 25.98 -19.18
CA TYR A 424 -2.02 25.81 -18.08
C TYR A 424 -1.78 27.10 -17.29
N ARG A 425 -2.32 28.24 -17.73
CA ARG A 425 -2.29 29.50 -16.99
C ARG A 425 -3.36 29.48 -15.90
N ARG A 426 -2.98 29.00 -14.70
CA ARG A 426 -3.92 28.79 -13.60
C ARG A 426 -3.84 29.85 -12.51
N LEU A 427 -2.71 30.56 -12.42
CA LEU A 427 -2.56 31.69 -11.52
C LEU A 427 -2.12 32.94 -12.30
N PHE A 428 -2.45 34.10 -11.73
CA PHE A 428 -1.88 35.38 -12.16
C PHE A 428 -1.36 36.13 -10.93
N ARG A 429 -0.42 37.03 -11.14
CA ARG A 429 0.18 37.86 -10.10
C ARG A 429 -0.33 39.28 -10.23
N ASP A 430 -0.83 39.87 -9.14
CA ASP A 430 -1.29 41.26 -9.08
C ASP A 430 -0.09 42.25 -8.90
N SER A 431 -0.43 43.56 -8.91
CA SER A 431 0.57 44.64 -8.72
C SER A 431 1.22 44.64 -7.33
N GLU A 432 0.58 43.99 -6.32
CA GLU A 432 1.11 43.86 -4.96
C GLU A 432 1.96 42.58 -4.80
N GLY A 433 2.13 41.80 -5.86
CA GLY A 433 2.92 40.58 -5.89
C GLY A 433 2.18 39.36 -5.33
N ARG A 434 0.85 39.42 -5.15
CA ARG A 434 0.06 38.29 -4.68
C ARG A 434 -0.40 37.43 -5.85
N PHE A 435 -0.43 36.12 -5.62
CA PHE A 435 -0.93 35.14 -6.58
C PHE A 435 -2.42 34.90 -6.36
N HIS A 436 -3.16 34.93 -7.46
CA HIS A 436 -4.62 34.71 -7.51
C HIS A 436 -4.94 33.55 -8.45
N VAL A 437 -6.02 32.83 -8.19
CA VAL A 437 -6.56 31.87 -9.15
C VAL A 437 -7.06 32.60 -10.41
N ALA A 438 -6.71 32.09 -11.59
CA ALA A 438 -6.96 32.76 -12.85
C ALA A 438 -8.47 32.91 -13.14
N SER A 439 -9.32 31.96 -12.71
CA SER A 439 -10.76 32.02 -12.92
C SER A 439 -11.52 31.07 -11.99
N ALA A 440 -12.84 31.32 -11.86
CA ALA A 440 -13.76 30.42 -11.16
C ALA A 440 -13.84 29.03 -11.82
N ALA A 441 -13.57 28.92 -13.13
CA ALA A 441 -13.53 27.65 -13.85
C ALA A 441 -12.31 26.80 -13.40
N VAL A 442 -11.15 27.42 -13.19
CA VAL A 442 -9.95 26.77 -12.66
C VAL A 442 -10.23 26.26 -11.24
N ALA A 443 -10.79 27.09 -10.36
CA ALA A 443 -11.14 26.70 -9.00
C ALA A 443 -12.16 25.54 -8.96
N ARG A 444 -13.15 25.54 -9.87
CA ARG A 444 -14.12 24.44 -9.98
C ARG A 444 -13.44 23.14 -10.41
N ARG A 445 -12.60 23.17 -11.45
CA ARG A 445 -11.83 22.00 -11.90
C ARG A 445 -10.93 21.46 -10.81
N TYR A 446 -10.20 22.32 -10.11
CA TYR A 446 -9.38 21.92 -8.98
C TYR A 446 -10.20 21.14 -7.95
N ARG A 447 -11.33 21.67 -7.51
CA ARG A 447 -12.19 21.04 -6.49
C ARG A 447 -12.81 19.71 -6.91
N MET A 448 -12.96 19.49 -8.23
CA MET A 448 -13.43 18.20 -8.77
C MET A 448 -12.31 17.13 -8.82
N ASN A 449 -11.04 17.55 -8.82
CA ASN A 449 -9.89 16.66 -9.05
C ASN A 449 -8.92 16.60 -7.84
N ILE A 450 -9.32 17.13 -6.70
CA ILE A 450 -8.49 17.14 -5.49
C ILE A 450 -8.33 15.73 -4.92
N GLY A 451 -7.13 15.45 -4.41
CA GLY A 451 -6.77 14.20 -3.74
C GLY A 451 -5.55 13.54 -4.36
N THR A 452 -4.96 12.65 -3.60
CA THR A 452 -3.71 11.95 -3.94
C THR A 452 -3.93 10.48 -4.30
N ILE A 453 -5.16 9.97 -4.19
CA ILE A 453 -5.51 8.61 -4.59
C ILE A 453 -5.76 8.60 -6.09
N VAL A 454 -4.83 7.99 -6.84
CA VAL A 454 -4.96 7.77 -8.28
C VAL A 454 -5.29 6.31 -8.50
N GLU A 455 -6.57 6.03 -8.74
CA GLU A 455 -7.02 4.67 -8.99
C GLU A 455 -6.56 4.18 -10.37
N ALA A 456 -6.20 2.88 -10.45
CA ALA A 456 -6.06 2.20 -11.72
C ALA A 456 -7.44 2.23 -12.43
N PRO A 457 -7.47 2.24 -13.76
CA PRO A 457 -8.73 2.26 -14.47
C PRO A 457 -9.46 0.94 -14.30
N LEU A 458 -10.65 1.06 -13.77
CA LEU A 458 -11.52 -0.04 -13.42
C LEU A 458 -12.75 -0.04 -14.34
N LEU A 459 -13.19 -1.23 -14.71
CA LEU A 459 -14.43 -1.48 -15.43
C LEU A 459 -15.47 -2.05 -14.45
N LYS A 460 -16.70 -1.60 -14.56
CA LYS A 460 -17.80 -2.09 -13.70
C LYS A 460 -18.22 -3.49 -14.12
N VAL A 461 -18.21 -4.45 -13.20
CA VAL A 461 -18.67 -5.82 -13.44
C VAL A 461 -20.15 -5.92 -13.04
N ARG A 462 -20.98 -6.36 -13.96
CA ARG A 462 -22.42 -6.54 -13.73
C ARG A 462 -22.90 -7.91 -14.18
N LEU A 463 -23.71 -8.53 -13.33
CA LEU A 463 -24.34 -9.80 -13.61
C LEU A 463 -25.66 -9.58 -14.35
N GLY A 464 -25.77 -10.13 -15.55
CA GLY A 464 -26.91 -9.91 -16.45
C GLY A 464 -26.73 -8.72 -17.39
N ARG A 465 -27.73 -8.46 -18.22
CA ARG A 465 -27.71 -7.45 -19.28
C ARG A 465 -28.69 -6.30 -18.98
N GLY A 466 -28.32 -5.09 -19.37
CA GLY A 466 -29.20 -3.91 -19.34
C GLY A 466 -29.44 -3.33 -17.95
N VAL A 467 -30.53 -2.54 -17.81
CA VAL A 467 -30.80 -1.70 -16.62
C VAL A 467 -31.06 -2.52 -15.34
N GLY A 468 -31.55 -3.75 -15.45
CA GLY A 468 -31.81 -4.64 -14.31
C GLY A 468 -30.60 -5.47 -13.85
N SER A 469 -29.43 -5.27 -14.43
CA SER A 469 -28.22 -6.05 -14.08
C SER A 469 -27.71 -5.75 -12.66
N THR A 470 -27.24 -6.76 -11.94
CA THR A 470 -26.76 -6.64 -10.58
C THR A 470 -25.29 -6.19 -10.57
N PRO A 471 -24.92 -5.08 -9.89
CA PRO A 471 -23.52 -4.67 -9.74
C PRO A 471 -22.81 -5.66 -8.81
N LEU A 472 -21.65 -6.17 -9.25
CA LEU A 472 -20.78 -7.05 -8.46
C LEU A 472 -19.55 -6.32 -7.93
N GLY A 473 -19.06 -5.30 -8.65
CA GLY A 473 -17.86 -4.56 -8.28
C GLY A 473 -17.14 -3.98 -9.48
N GLU A 474 -15.81 -3.83 -9.33
CA GLU A 474 -14.96 -3.23 -10.34
C GLU A 474 -13.71 -4.07 -10.58
N ILE A 475 -13.33 -4.25 -11.84
CA ILE A 475 -12.20 -5.08 -12.29
C ILE A 475 -11.27 -4.25 -13.18
N GLU A 476 -10.01 -4.59 -13.21
CA GLU A 476 -9.04 -3.86 -14.02
C GLU A 476 -9.24 -4.08 -15.52
N GLU A 477 -9.20 -2.98 -16.27
CA GLU A 477 -9.36 -2.99 -17.73
C GLU A 477 -8.32 -3.86 -18.42
N TYR A 478 -7.09 -3.92 -17.89
CA TYR A 478 -6.04 -4.79 -18.43
C TYR A 478 -6.44 -6.26 -18.42
N PHE A 479 -7.01 -6.75 -17.32
CA PHE A 479 -7.48 -8.13 -17.25
C PHE A 479 -8.60 -8.39 -18.26
N VAL A 480 -9.57 -7.48 -18.37
CA VAL A 480 -10.69 -7.61 -19.31
C VAL A 480 -10.21 -7.60 -20.77
N SER A 481 -9.13 -6.85 -21.07
CA SER A 481 -8.56 -6.83 -22.43
C SER A 481 -7.96 -8.18 -22.87
N MET A 482 -7.69 -9.09 -21.94
CA MET A 482 -7.23 -10.46 -22.21
C MET A 482 -8.37 -11.48 -22.28
N LEU A 483 -9.61 -11.08 -21.98
CA LEU A 483 -10.77 -11.96 -22.05
C LEU A 483 -11.40 -11.96 -23.44
N GLN A 484 -11.81 -13.14 -23.88
CA GLN A 484 -12.67 -13.31 -25.05
C GLN A 484 -14.11 -13.63 -24.60
N PRO A 485 -15.14 -13.25 -25.39
CA PRO A 485 -16.50 -13.66 -25.10
C PRO A 485 -16.62 -15.17 -24.97
N GLY A 486 -17.15 -15.64 -23.85
CA GLY A 486 -17.22 -17.05 -23.49
C GLY A 486 -16.22 -17.49 -22.42
N ASP A 487 -15.11 -16.78 -22.24
CA ASP A 487 -14.14 -17.06 -21.18
C ASP A 487 -14.79 -17.01 -19.79
N THR A 488 -14.37 -17.92 -18.90
CA THR A 488 -14.79 -17.91 -17.49
C THR A 488 -13.73 -17.24 -16.62
N PHE A 489 -14.22 -16.52 -15.61
CA PHE A 489 -13.34 -15.89 -14.63
C PHE A 489 -13.96 -15.85 -13.25
N LEU A 490 -13.10 -15.78 -12.22
CA LEU A 490 -13.48 -15.75 -10.82
C LEU A 490 -13.62 -14.29 -10.34
N PHE A 491 -14.81 -13.92 -9.85
CA PHE A 491 -15.01 -12.58 -9.31
C PHE A 491 -16.17 -12.55 -8.31
N ALA A 492 -16.00 -11.84 -7.20
CA ALA A 492 -16.97 -11.74 -6.09
C ALA A 492 -17.40 -13.11 -5.54
N GLY A 493 -16.44 -14.07 -5.44
CA GLY A 493 -16.64 -15.44 -5.01
C GLY A 493 -17.44 -16.30 -5.97
N ARG A 494 -17.59 -15.91 -7.22
CA ARG A 494 -18.40 -16.61 -8.23
C ARG A 494 -17.61 -16.86 -9.50
N VAL A 495 -17.89 -18.00 -10.15
CA VAL A 495 -17.42 -18.23 -11.52
C VAL A 495 -18.40 -17.54 -12.47
N LEU A 496 -17.87 -16.63 -13.28
CA LEU A 496 -18.63 -15.82 -14.22
C LEU A 496 -18.13 -16.08 -15.64
N ARG A 497 -19.02 -16.03 -16.62
CA ARG A 497 -18.68 -16.02 -18.03
C ARG A 497 -18.67 -14.61 -18.56
N PHE A 498 -17.61 -14.19 -19.22
CA PHE A 498 -17.52 -12.93 -19.92
C PHE A 498 -18.39 -12.93 -21.16
N ASP A 499 -19.45 -12.14 -21.17
CA ASP A 499 -20.37 -12.05 -22.31
C ASP A 499 -19.90 -10.97 -23.30
N ARG A 500 -19.65 -9.75 -22.80
CA ARG A 500 -19.12 -8.62 -23.62
C ARG A 500 -18.71 -7.43 -22.75
N LEU A 501 -17.92 -6.54 -23.36
CA LEU A 501 -17.64 -5.21 -22.84
C LEU A 501 -18.52 -4.18 -23.52
N ARG A 502 -19.27 -3.40 -22.75
CA ARG A 502 -20.09 -2.27 -23.24
C ARG A 502 -19.63 -0.99 -22.56
N GLU A 503 -19.01 -0.10 -23.31
CA GLU A 503 -18.40 1.12 -22.79
C GLU A 503 -17.42 0.84 -21.62
N THR A 504 -17.82 1.10 -20.38
CA THR A 504 -17.05 0.85 -19.17
C THR A 504 -17.64 -0.29 -18.32
N THR A 505 -18.54 -1.10 -18.88
CA THR A 505 -19.27 -2.16 -18.17
C THR A 505 -18.97 -3.51 -18.76
N VAL A 506 -18.47 -4.41 -17.94
CA VAL A 506 -18.31 -5.85 -18.19
C VAL A 506 -19.64 -6.53 -17.90
N GLU A 507 -20.34 -6.94 -18.94
CA GLU A 507 -21.56 -7.76 -18.81
C GLU A 507 -21.14 -9.24 -18.72
N CYS A 508 -21.65 -9.94 -17.70
CA CYS A 508 -21.35 -11.34 -17.47
C CYS A 508 -22.57 -12.12 -17.02
N SER A 509 -22.51 -13.44 -17.21
CA SER A 509 -23.51 -14.40 -16.78
C SER A 509 -22.91 -15.41 -15.80
N PRO A 510 -23.75 -16.08 -14.94
CA PRO A 510 -23.25 -17.15 -14.10
C PRO A 510 -22.69 -18.29 -14.95
N ALA A 511 -21.61 -18.89 -14.48
CA ALA A 511 -21.00 -20.04 -15.12
C ALA A 511 -20.63 -21.11 -14.08
N SER A 512 -20.46 -22.34 -14.55
CA SER A 512 -19.80 -23.41 -13.82
C SER A 512 -18.64 -23.88 -14.70
N GLY A 513 -17.44 -23.94 -14.16
CA GLY A 513 -16.25 -24.38 -14.89
C GLY A 513 -15.16 -24.78 -13.90
N GLU A 514 -14.29 -25.70 -14.33
CA GLU A 514 -13.26 -26.25 -13.44
C GLU A 514 -12.05 -25.34 -13.29
N ASP A 515 -11.77 -24.44 -14.26
CA ASP A 515 -10.57 -23.59 -14.27
C ASP A 515 -10.85 -22.13 -14.72
N PRO A 516 -11.53 -21.32 -13.92
CA PRO A 516 -11.82 -19.94 -14.27
C PRO A 516 -10.54 -19.09 -14.20
N LYS A 517 -10.33 -18.18 -15.18
CA LYS A 517 -9.25 -17.21 -15.14
C LYS A 517 -9.35 -16.35 -13.87
N VAL A 518 -8.23 -16.13 -13.19
CA VAL A 518 -8.21 -15.29 -11.96
C VAL A 518 -7.78 -13.88 -12.32
N PRO A 519 -8.54 -12.84 -11.92
CA PRO A 519 -8.17 -11.47 -12.22
C PRO A 519 -6.80 -11.10 -11.65
N ALA A 520 -5.93 -10.59 -12.53
CA ALA A 520 -4.70 -9.93 -12.11
C ALA A 520 -5.03 -8.49 -11.71
N TYR A 521 -4.66 -8.12 -10.49
CA TYR A 521 -4.85 -6.78 -9.97
C TYR A 521 -3.51 -6.04 -9.92
N ALA A 522 -3.43 -4.84 -10.48
CA ALA A 522 -2.23 -3.98 -10.49
C ALA A 522 -1.94 -3.32 -9.13
N GLY A 523 -2.58 -3.75 -8.07
CA GLY A 523 -2.19 -3.38 -6.72
C GLY A 523 -0.82 -3.99 -6.41
N GLY A 524 0.16 -3.17 -6.00
CA GLY A 524 1.47 -3.64 -5.63
C GLY A 524 1.38 -4.74 -4.56
N ARG A 525 2.10 -5.84 -4.77
CA ARG A 525 2.36 -6.79 -3.69
C ARG A 525 3.13 -6.03 -2.60
N LEU A 526 2.76 -6.22 -1.36
CA LEU A 526 3.48 -5.62 -0.24
C LEU A 526 4.91 -6.17 -0.22
N PRO A 527 5.93 -5.31 -0.20
CA PRO A 527 7.31 -5.79 -0.18
C PRO A 527 7.65 -6.43 1.16
N LEU A 528 8.53 -7.43 1.12
CA LEU A 528 9.21 -7.95 2.32
C LEU A 528 9.96 -6.80 2.99
N THR A 529 9.77 -6.59 4.31
CA THR A 529 10.47 -5.53 5.04
C THR A 529 11.93 -5.89 5.30
N THR A 530 12.78 -4.86 5.48
CA THR A 530 14.21 -5.07 5.72
C THR A 530 14.46 -5.87 7.01
N SER A 531 13.74 -5.58 8.10
CA SER A 531 13.86 -6.30 9.37
C SER A 531 13.55 -7.80 9.22
N LEU A 532 12.45 -8.16 8.52
CA LEU A 532 12.14 -9.57 8.24
C LEU A 532 13.19 -10.22 7.35
N ALA A 533 13.67 -9.53 6.33
CA ALA A 533 14.72 -10.02 5.44
C ALA A 533 16.01 -10.33 6.21
N ASP A 534 16.42 -9.45 7.12
CA ASP A 534 17.61 -9.65 7.98
C ASP A 534 17.46 -10.88 8.88
N ARG A 535 16.29 -11.08 9.47
CA ARG A 535 15.98 -12.26 10.29
C ARG A 535 16.00 -13.55 9.48
N VAL A 536 15.44 -13.54 8.27
CA VAL A 536 15.48 -14.71 7.38
C VAL A 536 16.92 -15.06 7.02
N ARG A 537 17.76 -14.05 6.64
CA ARG A 537 19.19 -14.28 6.37
C ARG A 537 19.92 -14.85 7.60
N ALA A 538 19.70 -14.26 8.77
CA ALA A 538 20.28 -14.75 10.02
C ALA A 538 19.84 -16.19 10.37
N MET A 539 18.63 -16.58 10.03
CA MET A 539 18.10 -17.94 10.20
C MET A 539 18.80 -18.92 9.24
N LEU A 540 18.99 -18.53 7.97
CA LEU A 540 19.71 -19.35 6.99
C LEU A 540 21.16 -19.60 7.40
N GLU A 541 21.82 -18.59 7.98
CA GLU A 541 23.23 -18.67 8.42
C GLU A 541 23.44 -19.57 9.66
N ARG A 542 22.39 -19.77 10.49
CA ARG A 542 22.47 -20.51 11.76
C ARG A 542 21.75 -21.86 11.71
N PRO A 543 22.46 -22.98 11.44
CA PRO A 543 21.85 -24.32 11.34
C PRO A 543 21.08 -24.78 12.58
N GLU A 544 21.46 -24.31 13.76
CA GLU A 544 20.79 -24.61 15.02
C GLU A 544 19.33 -24.08 15.05
N SER A 545 19.03 -23.02 14.34
CA SER A 545 17.66 -22.46 14.21
C SER A 545 16.75 -23.35 13.36
N TRP A 546 17.28 -24.30 12.60
CA TRP A 546 16.49 -25.16 11.72
C TRP A 546 15.77 -26.28 12.48
N ASN A 547 16.14 -26.54 13.74
CA ASN A 547 15.48 -27.57 14.56
C ASN A 547 14.00 -27.24 14.83
N ASP A 548 13.63 -25.97 14.78
CA ASP A 548 12.26 -25.51 14.97
C ASP A 548 11.45 -25.40 13.64
N LEU A 549 12.09 -25.70 12.50
CA LEU A 549 11.46 -25.73 11.20
C LEU A 549 10.79 -27.09 10.94
N PRO A 550 9.75 -27.13 10.07
CA PRO A 550 9.26 -28.40 9.54
C PRO A 550 10.38 -29.21 8.90
N GLU A 551 10.35 -30.55 9.07
CA GLU A 551 11.45 -31.40 8.63
C GLU A 551 11.76 -31.31 7.13
N ASP A 552 10.75 -31.14 6.30
CA ASP A 552 10.92 -30.98 4.86
C ASP A 552 11.64 -29.66 4.48
N VAL A 553 11.44 -28.59 5.28
CA VAL A 553 12.15 -27.31 5.12
C VAL A 553 13.58 -27.43 5.64
N ALA A 554 13.78 -28.04 6.81
CA ALA A 554 15.11 -28.27 7.37
C ALA A 554 15.96 -29.20 6.48
N ALA A 555 15.36 -30.26 5.94
CA ALA A 555 15.99 -31.15 4.97
C ALA A 555 16.38 -30.43 3.68
N TRP A 556 15.51 -29.55 3.18
CA TRP A 556 15.78 -28.70 2.01
C TRP A 556 17.00 -27.79 2.23
N LEU A 557 17.12 -27.16 3.39
CA LEU A 557 18.28 -26.31 3.73
C LEU A 557 19.57 -27.13 3.93
N ARG A 558 19.47 -28.32 4.56
CA ARG A 558 20.62 -29.23 4.68
C ARG A 558 21.11 -29.71 3.32
N LEU A 559 20.18 -30.02 2.40
CA LEU A 559 20.51 -30.43 1.04
C LEU A 559 21.18 -29.27 0.27
N GLN A 560 20.67 -28.05 0.37
CA GLN A 560 21.32 -26.88 -0.21
C GLN A 560 22.76 -26.74 0.27
N ARG A 561 22.98 -26.79 1.59
CA ARG A 561 24.32 -26.69 2.20
C ARG A 561 25.27 -27.78 1.73
N SER A 562 24.78 -28.99 1.43
CA SER A 562 25.59 -30.10 0.95
C SER A 562 25.99 -29.96 -0.53
N ARG A 563 25.25 -29.18 -1.32
CA ARG A 563 25.44 -29.05 -2.77
C ARG A 563 26.03 -27.71 -3.21
N SER A 564 25.82 -26.70 -2.39
CA SER A 564 26.24 -25.33 -2.64
C SER A 564 26.51 -24.64 -1.31
N HIS A 565 26.25 -23.33 -1.28
CA HIS A 565 26.30 -22.52 -0.06
C HIS A 565 24.88 -22.08 0.36
N LEU A 566 24.79 -21.52 1.57
CA LEU A 566 23.61 -20.79 2.03
C LEU A 566 23.93 -19.29 2.04
N PRO A 567 22.96 -18.44 1.72
CA PRO A 567 23.13 -16.99 1.80
C PRO A 567 23.44 -16.55 3.23
N GLY A 568 24.47 -15.76 3.43
CA GLY A 568 24.83 -15.16 4.72
C GLY A 568 24.22 -13.77 4.91
N SER A 569 24.39 -13.22 6.12
CA SER A 569 23.87 -11.90 6.47
C SER A 569 24.63 -10.77 5.76
N ASN A 570 25.92 -10.93 5.47
CA ASN A 570 26.82 -9.89 4.95
C ASN A 570 27.44 -10.22 3.59
N ASP A 571 27.05 -11.29 2.95
CA ASP A 571 27.50 -11.69 1.61
C ASP A 571 26.30 -11.84 0.65
N LEU A 572 26.59 -12.06 -0.62
CA LEU A 572 25.61 -12.38 -1.64
C LEU A 572 25.99 -13.71 -2.30
N LEU A 573 25.18 -14.71 -2.07
CA LEU A 573 25.29 -15.96 -2.83
C LEU A 573 24.76 -15.76 -4.24
N VAL A 574 25.59 -16.07 -5.24
CA VAL A 574 25.20 -16.10 -6.66
C VAL A 574 25.58 -17.46 -7.23
N GLU A 575 24.61 -18.19 -7.72
CA GLU A 575 24.80 -19.47 -8.37
C GLU A 575 24.66 -19.35 -9.89
N THR A 576 25.51 -20.09 -10.63
CA THR A 576 25.37 -20.22 -12.07
C THR A 576 25.35 -21.71 -12.45
N PHE A 577 24.43 -22.08 -13.35
CA PHE A 577 24.33 -23.48 -13.84
C PHE A 577 23.70 -23.53 -15.24
N PRO A 578 24.01 -24.56 -16.05
CA PRO A 578 23.36 -24.83 -17.32
C PRO A 578 22.04 -25.56 -17.10
N ARG A 579 21.02 -25.28 -17.91
CA ARG A 579 19.78 -26.05 -18.00
C ARG A 579 19.01 -25.75 -19.27
N GLY A 580 18.54 -26.77 -19.97
CA GLY A 580 17.73 -26.64 -21.22
C GLY A 580 18.42 -25.79 -22.30
N GLY A 581 19.71 -25.96 -22.48
CA GLY A 581 20.50 -25.22 -23.48
C GLY A 581 20.72 -23.74 -23.14
N LYS A 582 20.41 -23.31 -21.92
CA LYS A 582 20.59 -21.95 -21.39
C LYS A 582 21.46 -21.97 -20.15
N TRP A 583 21.99 -20.80 -19.80
CA TRP A 583 22.67 -20.58 -18.53
C TRP A 583 21.81 -19.75 -17.60
N PHE A 584 21.75 -20.14 -16.34
CA PHE A 584 21.04 -19.42 -15.30
C PHE A 584 22.03 -18.78 -14.34
N LEU A 585 21.74 -17.53 -13.95
CA LEU A 585 22.37 -16.80 -12.87
C LEU A 585 21.30 -16.54 -11.82
N VAL A 586 21.50 -17.04 -10.61
CA VAL A 586 20.53 -16.93 -9.50
C VAL A 586 21.19 -16.22 -8.32
N ALA A 587 20.68 -15.05 -7.95
CA ALA A 587 21.18 -14.21 -6.86
C ALA A 587 20.19 -14.17 -5.69
N TYR A 588 20.62 -14.55 -4.50
CA TYR A 588 19.81 -14.66 -3.27
C TYR A 588 19.92 -13.38 -2.44
N CYS A 589 19.22 -12.35 -2.83
CA CYS A 589 19.37 -10.99 -2.30
C CYS A 589 18.51 -10.70 -1.06
N PHE A 590 17.28 -11.22 -0.99
CA PHE A 590 16.30 -11.00 0.09
C PHE A 590 15.93 -9.52 0.30
N GLU A 591 15.84 -8.72 -0.77
CA GLU A 591 15.53 -7.28 -0.67
C GLU A 591 14.09 -6.94 -1.13
N GLY A 592 13.28 -7.96 -1.40
CA GLY A 592 11.92 -7.79 -1.85
C GLY A 592 11.80 -7.59 -3.36
N ARG A 593 10.63 -7.92 -3.89
CA ARG A 593 10.39 -8.05 -5.35
C ARG A 593 10.70 -6.76 -6.13
N ASN A 594 10.36 -5.57 -5.59
CA ASN A 594 10.57 -4.31 -6.31
C ASN A 594 12.08 -4.02 -6.52
N ALA A 595 12.87 -4.13 -5.44
CA ALA A 595 14.32 -4.00 -5.52
C ALA A 595 14.93 -5.05 -6.46
N HIS A 596 14.42 -6.29 -6.40
CA HIS A 596 14.87 -7.39 -7.27
C HIS A 596 14.50 -7.18 -8.73
N GLN A 597 13.35 -6.58 -9.04
CA GLN A 597 13.02 -6.22 -10.42
C GLN A 597 14.00 -5.18 -10.98
N THR A 598 14.32 -4.17 -10.19
CA THR A 598 15.32 -3.18 -10.58
C THR A 598 16.70 -3.79 -10.76
N LEU A 599 17.14 -4.59 -9.79
CA LEU A 599 18.41 -5.29 -9.87
C LEU A 599 18.47 -6.23 -11.08
N GLY A 600 17.40 -7.01 -11.35
CA GLY A 600 17.29 -7.90 -12.50
C GLY A 600 17.43 -7.15 -13.82
N MET A 601 16.81 -5.98 -13.95
CA MET A 601 16.94 -5.16 -15.17
C MET A 601 18.36 -4.57 -15.35
N LEU A 602 18.96 -4.07 -14.25
CA LEU A 602 20.33 -3.56 -14.30
C LEU A 602 21.35 -4.67 -14.62
N LEU A 603 21.20 -5.83 -13.99
CA LEU A 603 22.04 -7.00 -14.29
C LEU A 603 21.87 -7.48 -15.73
N THR A 604 20.64 -7.55 -16.24
CA THR A 604 20.37 -7.93 -17.64
C THR A 604 21.12 -7.00 -18.59
N ARG A 605 21.10 -5.69 -18.36
CA ARG A 605 21.81 -4.71 -19.18
C ARG A 605 23.33 -4.89 -19.12
N ARG A 606 23.88 -5.13 -17.94
CA ARG A 606 25.32 -5.43 -17.77
C ARG A 606 25.72 -6.74 -18.44
N MET A 607 24.90 -7.78 -18.31
CA MET A 607 25.11 -9.06 -18.99
C MET A 607 25.06 -8.92 -20.51
N GLU A 608 24.19 -8.05 -21.04
CA GLU A 608 24.14 -7.75 -22.49
C GLU A 608 25.42 -7.07 -22.95
N ARG A 609 25.92 -6.03 -22.24
CA ARG A 609 27.20 -5.36 -22.53
C ARG A 609 28.40 -6.30 -22.40
N ALA A 610 28.32 -7.25 -21.48
CA ALA A 610 29.37 -8.28 -21.32
C ALA A 610 29.29 -9.40 -22.35
N GLY A 611 28.30 -9.41 -23.26
CA GLY A 611 28.14 -10.38 -24.31
C GLY A 611 27.56 -11.73 -23.89
N PHE A 612 26.92 -11.82 -22.73
CA PHE A 612 26.31 -13.07 -22.22
C PHE A 612 24.95 -13.39 -22.89
N GLY A 613 24.34 -12.44 -23.61
CA GLY A 613 23.07 -12.63 -24.31
C GLY A 613 21.91 -12.99 -23.36
N PRO A 614 21.52 -12.10 -22.42
CA PRO A 614 20.41 -12.38 -21.51
C PRO A 614 19.11 -12.50 -22.29
N LEU A 615 18.29 -13.48 -21.93
CA LEU A 615 17.02 -13.80 -22.58
C LEU A 615 15.80 -13.37 -21.74
N GLY A 616 15.99 -13.17 -20.43
CA GLY A 616 14.97 -12.72 -19.52
C GLY A 616 15.38 -12.88 -18.05
N PHE A 617 14.51 -12.43 -17.15
CA PHE A 617 14.70 -12.62 -15.73
C PHE A 617 13.36 -12.74 -15.00
N VAL A 618 13.39 -13.32 -13.80
CA VAL A 618 12.27 -13.35 -12.86
C VAL A 618 12.75 -12.86 -11.49
N ALA A 619 11.89 -12.17 -10.77
CA ALA A 619 12.16 -11.63 -9.45
C ALA A 619 11.08 -12.06 -8.46
N THR A 620 11.48 -12.63 -7.33
CA THR A 620 10.63 -12.91 -6.18
C THR A 620 10.96 -11.94 -5.02
N ASP A 621 10.39 -12.13 -3.83
CA ASP A 621 10.80 -11.35 -2.65
C ASP A 621 12.19 -11.75 -2.13
N TYR A 622 12.71 -12.91 -2.52
CA TYR A 622 13.92 -13.51 -1.96
C TYR A 622 15.07 -13.59 -2.96
N VAL A 623 14.75 -13.78 -4.24
CA VAL A 623 15.71 -14.22 -5.27
C VAL A 623 15.46 -13.53 -6.58
N VAL A 624 16.53 -13.25 -7.32
CA VAL A 624 16.52 -12.85 -8.74
C VAL A 624 17.16 -13.98 -9.55
N ALA A 625 16.49 -14.43 -10.60
CA ALA A 625 17.03 -15.40 -11.55
C ALA A 625 17.04 -14.79 -12.97
N ILE A 626 18.17 -14.87 -13.65
CA ILE A 626 18.37 -14.40 -15.02
C ILE A 626 18.82 -15.58 -15.86
N TRP A 627 18.28 -15.74 -17.05
CA TRP A 627 18.75 -16.75 -17.98
C TRP A 627 19.32 -16.13 -19.25
N SER A 628 20.39 -16.73 -19.76
CA SER A 628 21.21 -16.21 -20.84
C SER A 628 21.62 -17.28 -21.82
N ALA A 629 22.00 -16.87 -23.03
CA ALA A 629 22.50 -17.78 -24.09
C ALA A 629 23.92 -18.29 -23.78
N HIS A 630 24.75 -17.50 -23.09
CA HIS A 630 26.14 -17.80 -22.79
C HIS A 630 26.40 -17.79 -21.28
N GLN A 631 27.40 -18.55 -20.84
CA GLN A 631 27.79 -18.66 -19.44
C GLN A 631 28.26 -17.32 -18.90
N PRO A 632 27.62 -16.80 -17.80
CA PRO A 632 28.14 -15.64 -17.10
C PRO A 632 29.46 -15.97 -16.41
N VAL A 633 30.50 -15.22 -16.71
CA VAL A 633 31.82 -15.30 -16.06
C VAL A 633 32.11 -13.95 -15.38
N ARG A 634 33.05 -13.92 -14.43
CA ARG A 634 33.39 -12.72 -13.65
C ARG A 634 32.15 -12.09 -13.00
N VAL A 635 31.32 -12.93 -12.43
CA VAL A 635 29.98 -12.58 -11.91
C VAL A 635 30.03 -11.45 -10.89
N ALA A 636 31.11 -11.34 -10.09
CA ALA A 636 31.25 -10.28 -9.09
C ALA A 636 31.25 -8.87 -9.73
N GLU A 637 31.83 -8.70 -10.92
CA GLU A 637 31.87 -7.41 -11.63
C GLU A 637 30.47 -6.91 -12.04
N LEU A 638 29.47 -7.80 -12.13
CA LEU A 638 28.09 -7.45 -12.45
C LEU A 638 27.40 -6.69 -11.30
N PHE A 639 27.88 -6.85 -10.07
CA PHE A 639 27.27 -6.28 -8.85
C PHE A 639 28.05 -5.08 -8.32
N ASP A 640 28.80 -4.38 -9.13
CA ASP A 640 29.51 -3.17 -8.72
C ASP A 640 28.53 -2.02 -8.43
N GLU A 641 28.85 -1.18 -7.43
CA GLU A 641 27.99 -0.07 -6.98
C GLU A 641 27.76 0.99 -8.07
N ASP A 642 28.65 1.07 -9.07
CA ASP A 642 28.51 1.98 -10.22
C ASP A 642 27.25 1.72 -11.06
N MET A 643 26.62 0.56 -10.92
CA MET A 643 25.31 0.26 -11.57
C MET A 643 24.21 1.25 -11.18
N LEU A 644 24.32 1.91 -10.04
CA LEU A 644 23.38 2.91 -9.56
C LEU A 644 23.61 4.31 -10.13
N GLY A 645 24.68 4.50 -10.90
CA GLY A 645 24.97 5.72 -11.66
C GLY A 645 24.38 5.67 -13.07
N ASP A 646 25.26 5.60 -14.05
CA ASP A 646 24.92 5.71 -15.48
C ASP A 646 23.94 4.62 -15.94
N ASP A 647 24.09 3.38 -15.46
CA ASP A 647 23.21 2.26 -15.85
C ASP A 647 21.75 2.50 -15.42
N LEU A 648 21.56 3.01 -14.20
CA LEU A 648 20.25 3.32 -13.68
C LEU A 648 19.64 4.53 -14.40
N GLU A 649 20.41 5.59 -14.64
CA GLU A 649 19.93 6.79 -15.34
C GLU A 649 19.51 6.47 -16.78
N GLU A 650 20.32 5.73 -17.52
CA GLU A 650 20.01 5.31 -18.89
C GLU A 650 18.75 4.43 -18.90
N TRP A 651 18.69 3.43 -18.01
CA TRP A 651 17.50 2.57 -17.91
C TRP A 651 16.24 3.36 -17.56
N MET A 652 16.33 4.27 -16.60
CA MET A 652 15.20 5.12 -16.25
C MET A 652 14.73 5.98 -17.42
N ALA A 653 15.67 6.49 -18.22
CA ALA A 653 15.33 7.29 -19.40
C ALA A 653 14.55 6.52 -20.48
N GLU A 654 14.80 5.24 -20.63
CA GLU A 654 14.15 4.35 -21.63
C GLU A 654 12.89 3.65 -21.09
N SER A 655 12.74 3.59 -19.77
CA SER A 655 11.72 2.78 -19.13
C SER A 655 10.29 3.33 -19.32
N SER A 656 9.36 2.45 -19.69
CA SER A 656 7.91 2.74 -19.69
C SER A 656 7.34 2.96 -18.27
N MET A 657 8.09 2.56 -17.24
CA MET A 657 7.68 2.73 -15.84
C MET A 657 7.60 4.20 -15.45
N LEU A 658 8.54 5.03 -15.91
CA LEU A 658 8.49 6.48 -15.65
C LEU A 658 7.26 7.15 -16.29
N ARG A 659 6.86 6.73 -17.48
CA ARG A 659 5.62 7.21 -18.11
C ARG A 659 4.40 6.87 -17.26
N ARG A 660 4.36 5.65 -16.72
CA ARG A 660 3.26 5.22 -15.83
C ARG A 660 3.24 6.03 -14.54
N THR A 661 4.40 6.23 -13.90
CA THR A 661 4.51 7.06 -12.69
C THR A 661 4.17 8.52 -12.98
N PHE A 662 4.62 9.05 -14.14
CA PHE A 662 4.28 10.42 -14.55
C PHE A 662 2.78 10.65 -14.69
N ARG A 663 2.02 9.67 -15.17
CA ARG A 663 0.56 9.78 -15.24
C ARG A 663 -0.06 10.03 -13.86
N THR A 664 0.41 9.33 -12.84
CA THR A 664 -0.02 9.52 -11.44
C THR A 664 0.36 10.91 -10.94
N VAL A 665 1.62 11.30 -11.11
CA VAL A 665 2.15 12.62 -10.71
C VAL A 665 1.41 13.75 -11.42
N ALA A 666 1.18 13.63 -12.73
CA ALA A 666 0.48 14.62 -13.53
C ALA A 666 -0.99 14.83 -13.11
N VAL A 667 -1.66 13.77 -12.70
CA VAL A 667 -3.03 13.84 -12.17
C VAL A 667 -3.05 14.51 -10.80
N ILE A 668 -2.19 14.11 -9.88
CA ILE A 668 -2.11 14.69 -8.51
C ILE A 668 -1.77 16.19 -8.61
N ALA A 669 -0.79 16.56 -9.43
CA ALA A 669 -0.38 17.95 -9.63
C ALA A 669 -1.41 18.80 -10.40
N GLY A 670 -2.50 18.20 -10.87
CA GLY A 670 -3.54 18.89 -11.65
C GLY A 670 -3.11 19.30 -13.06
N LEU A 671 -2.07 18.66 -13.63
CA LEU A 671 -1.72 18.87 -15.05
C LEU A 671 -2.79 18.27 -15.97
N VAL A 672 -3.37 17.15 -15.55
CA VAL A 672 -4.42 16.44 -16.29
C VAL A 672 -5.62 16.24 -15.38
N ASP A 673 -6.78 16.74 -15.80
CA ASP A 673 -8.04 16.60 -15.07
C ASP A 673 -8.67 15.23 -15.35
N ARG A 674 -9.06 14.49 -14.31
CA ARG A 674 -9.86 13.26 -14.40
C ARG A 674 -11.34 13.58 -14.71
N HIS A 675 -11.88 14.52 -13.94
CA HIS A 675 -13.26 14.93 -14.00
C HIS A 675 -13.36 16.32 -14.63
N ALA A 676 -14.19 16.45 -15.66
CA ALA A 676 -14.55 17.74 -16.28
C ALA A 676 -16.05 17.98 -16.10
N PRO A 677 -16.51 19.24 -16.01
CA PRO A 677 -17.95 19.55 -15.96
C PRO A 677 -18.67 18.93 -17.16
N GLY A 678 -19.56 17.96 -16.92
CA GLY A 678 -20.40 17.34 -17.94
C GLY A 678 -19.76 16.22 -18.78
N ALA A 679 -18.50 15.83 -18.52
CA ALA A 679 -17.88 14.73 -19.23
C ALA A 679 -16.82 14.03 -18.35
N GLU A 680 -16.88 12.72 -18.26
CA GLU A 680 -15.74 11.90 -17.84
C GLU A 680 -14.88 11.60 -19.07
N LYS A 681 -13.59 11.96 -19.02
CA LYS A 681 -12.66 11.62 -20.10
C LYS A 681 -12.41 10.12 -20.10
N SER A 682 -12.47 9.51 -21.28
CA SER A 682 -12.06 8.12 -21.43
C SER A 682 -10.57 7.97 -21.06
N ARG A 683 -10.21 6.81 -20.49
CA ARG A 683 -8.84 6.47 -20.13
C ARG A 683 -7.85 6.66 -21.28
N ARG A 684 -8.24 6.25 -22.50
CA ARG A 684 -7.41 6.36 -23.69
C ARG A 684 -7.03 7.81 -23.97
N GLN A 685 -7.96 8.76 -23.79
CA GLN A 685 -7.69 10.19 -23.92
C GLN A 685 -6.75 10.72 -22.82
N LEU A 686 -6.91 10.25 -21.57
CA LEU A 686 -6.03 10.62 -20.46
C LEU A 686 -4.61 10.11 -20.71
N THR A 687 -4.46 8.85 -21.12
CA THR A 687 -3.16 8.21 -21.39
C THR A 687 -2.42 8.91 -22.53
N VAL A 688 -3.07 9.08 -23.70
CA VAL A 688 -2.44 9.71 -24.87
C VAL A 688 -2.00 11.15 -24.55
N ASN A 689 -2.85 11.95 -23.90
CA ASN A 689 -2.51 13.31 -23.53
C ASN A 689 -1.36 13.38 -22.52
N THR A 690 -1.30 12.46 -21.55
CA THR A 690 -0.25 12.44 -20.52
C THR A 690 1.09 12.03 -21.10
N ASP A 691 1.11 11.01 -21.97
CA ASP A 691 2.32 10.51 -22.59
C ASP A 691 2.91 11.53 -23.55
N LEU A 692 2.06 12.25 -24.32
CA LEU A 692 2.50 13.34 -25.17
C LEU A 692 3.16 14.48 -24.36
N VAL A 693 2.54 14.88 -23.24
CA VAL A 693 3.13 15.90 -22.38
C VAL A 693 4.43 15.42 -21.75
N TYR A 694 4.51 14.16 -21.32
CA TYR A 694 5.75 13.57 -20.82
C TYR A 694 6.91 13.68 -21.82
N ASP A 695 6.66 13.33 -23.08
CA ASP A 695 7.66 13.38 -24.16
C ASP A 695 8.07 14.82 -24.47
N VAL A 696 7.13 15.78 -24.48
CA VAL A 696 7.41 17.19 -24.66
C VAL A 696 8.28 17.73 -23.54
N LEU A 697 7.92 17.46 -22.27
CA LEU A 697 8.71 17.91 -21.12
C LEU A 697 10.11 17.29 -21.11
N ARG A 698 10.22 15.98 -21.38
CA ARG A 698 11.50 15.28 -21.46
C ARG A 698 12.44 15.90 -22.51
N LYS A 699 11.88 16.28 -23.66
CA LYS A 699 12.66 16.83 -24.76
C LYS A 699 13.05 18.30 -24.55
N HIS A 700 12.14 19.11 -24.03
CA HIS A 700 12.30 20.57 -24.01
C HIS A 700 12.57 21.17 -22.62
N GLU A 701 12.27 20.43 -21.55
CA GLU A 701 12.48 20.86 -20.16
C GLU A 701 12.79 19.65 -19.26
N PRO A 702 13.94 18.95 -19.43
CA PRO A 702 14.28 17.71 -18.75
C PRO A 702 14.33 17.82 -17.22
N ASN A 703 14.52 19.05 -16.71
CA ASN A 703 14.52 19.37 -15.28
C ASN A 703 13.18 19.89 -14.75
N HIS A 704 12.11 19.75 -15.55
CA HIS A 704 10.76 20.16 -15.14
C HIS A 704 10.38 19.52 -13.81
N VAL A 705 9.73 20.29 -12.92
CA VAL A 705 9.39 19.86 -11.56
C VAL A 705 8.60 18.55 -11.51
N LEU A 706 7.70 18.30 -12.46
CA LEU A 706 6.94 17.03 -12.52
C LEU A 706 7.80 15.85 -12.95
N LEU A 707 8.81 16.03 -13.80
CA LEU A 707 9.76 14.97 -14.14
C LEU A 707 10.64 14.62 -12.94
N ARG A 708 11.07 15.63 -12.15
CA ARG A 708 11.79 15.41 -10.89
C ARG A 708 10.91 14.67 -9.88
N ALA A 709 9.65 15.09 -9.71
CA ALA A 709 8.67 14.39 -8.86
C ALA A 709 8.45 12.95 -9.31
N THR A 710 8.40 12.70 -10.62
CA THR A 710 8.24 11.37 -11.19
C THR A 710 9.43 10.46 -10.89
N ARG A 711 10.66 10.97 -11.07
CA ARG A 711 11.87 10.21 -10.74
C ARG A 711 11.94 9.87 -9.25
N ALA A 712 11.65 10.87 -8.39
CA ALA A 712 11.62 10.67 -6.94
C ALA A 712 10.57 9.64 -6.51
N GLU A 713 9.39 9.67 -7.09
CA GLU A 713 8.31 8.71 -6.82
C GLU A 713 8.64 7.30 -7.30
N ALA A 714 9.17 7.18 -8.52
CA ALA A 714 9.60 5.91 -9.07
C ALA A 714 10.72 5.27 -8.23
N ALA A 715 11.71 6.08 -7.84
CA ALA A 715 12.83 5.62 -7.02
C ALA A 715 12.40 5.06 -5.65
N ARG A 716 11.29 5.56 -5.09
CA ARG A 716 10.75 5.10 -3.78
C ARG A 716 9.89 3.86 -3.87
N GLY A 717 9.07 3.75 -4.91
CA GLY A 717 8.03 2.74 -4.99
C GLY A 717 8.36 1.58 -5.91
N LEU A 718 8.38 1.85 -7.21
CA LEU A 718 8.52 0.81 -8.22
C LEU A 718 9.96 0.34 -8.41
N ILE A 719 10.93 1.24 -8.23
CA ILE A 719 12.35 0.97 -8.50
C ILE A 719 13.08 0.57 -7.22
N ASP A 720 12.67 1.08 -6.06
CA ASP A 720 13.25 0.80 -4.74
C ASP A 720 14.79 0.86 -4.71
N VAL A 721 15.33 1.94 -5.28
CA VAL A 721 16.78 2.16 -5.41
C VAL A 721 17.49 2.12 -4.06
N GLY A 722 16.81 2.60 -3.02
CA GLY A 722 17.35 2.61 -1.66
C GLY A 722 17.73 1.23 -1.16
N ARG A 723 16.91 0.23 -1.43
CA ARG A 723 17.18 -1.17 -1.03
C ARG A 723 18.27 -1.81 -1.89
N VAL A 724 18.31 -1.53 -3.20
CA VAL A 724 19.41 -1.99 -4.07
C VAL A 724 20.73 -1.40 -3.59
N ALA A 725 20.77 -0.10 -3.28
CA ALA A 725 21.95 0.56 -2.71
C ALA A 725 22.34 -0.01 -1.33
N GLY A 726 21.33 -0.33 -0.51
CA GLY A 726 21.52 -1.00 0.78
C GLY A 726 22.15 -2.38 0.64
N LEU A 727 21.66 -3.19 -0.31
CA LEU A 727 22.22 -4.48 -0.67
C LEU A 727 23.70 -4.36 -1.05
N LEU A 728 24.01 -3.51 -2.04
CA LEU A 728 25.38 -3.38 -2.54
C LEU A 728 26.36 -2.93 -1.45
N ARG A 729 25.96 -1.96 -0.62
CA ARG A 729 26.77 -1.52 0.54
C ARG A 729 26.93 -2.62 1.60
N ARG A 730 25.88 -3.34 1.93
CA ARG A 730 25.90 -4.44 2.90
C ARG A 730 26.86 -5.54 2.45
N VAL A 731 26.77 -5.90 1.18
CA VAL A 731 27.62 -6.94 0.58
C VAL A 731 29.07 -6.46 0.46
N GLY A 732 29.30 -5.18 0.10
CA GLY A 732 30.65 -4.57 0.00
C GLY A 732 31.60 -5.41 -0.87
N GLY A 733 31.13 -5.90 -2.03
CA GLY A 733 31.92 -6.75 -2.93
C GLY A 733 32.08 -8.22 -2.49
N ARG A 734 31.53 -8.64 -1.36
CA ARG A 734 31.58 -10.04 -0.90
C ARG A 734 30.54 -10.89 -1.66
N ILE A 735 30.87 -11.22 -2.90
CA ILE A 735 30.06 -12.07 -3.77
C ILE A 735 30.58 -13.51 -3.67
N VAL A 736 29.76 -14.41 -3.18
CA VAL A 736 30.05 -15.85 -3.15
C VAL A 736 29.49 -16.47 -4.43
N HIS A 737 30.32 -16.59 -5.46
CA HIS A 737 29.92 -17.18 -6.72
C HIS A 737 30.19 -18.69 -6.71
N VAL A 738 29.16 -19.48 -7.00
CA VAL A 738 29.24 -20.94 -7.09
C VAL A 738 28.78 -21.37 -8.48
N ALA A 739 29.70 -21.94 -9.27
CA ALA A 739 29.38 -22.55 -10.55
C ALA A 739 28.98 -24.01 -10.32
N LEU A 740 27.73 -24.33 -10.65
CA LEU A 740 27.14 -25.65 -10.45
C LEU A 740 26.94 -26.35 -11.81
N SER A 741 26.91 -27.68 -11.78
CA SER A 741 26.61 -28.51 -12.97
C SER A 741 25.10 -28.73 -13.16
N ARG A 742 24.28 -28.41 -12.16
CA ARG A 742 22.82 -28.61 -12.13
C ARG A 742 22.15 -27.61 -11.20
N VAL A 743 20.82 -27.54 -11.24
CA VAL A 743 20.01 -26.68 -10.37
C VAL A 743 20.25 -26.98 -8.88
N SER A 744 20.34 -25.93 -8.06
CA SER A 744 20.40 -26.05 -6.60
C SER A 744 19.00 -26.14 -5.97
N PRO A 745 18.87 -26.74 -4.77
CA PRO A 745 17.57 -26.79 -4.07
C PRO A 745 16.94 -25.42 -3.81
N LEU A 746 17.73 -24.37 -3.50
CA LEU A 746 17.21 -23.02 -3.27
C LEU A 746 16.78 -22.32 -4.56
N ALA A 747 17.30 -22.73 -5.73
CA ALA A 747 16.94 -22.15 -7.02
C ALA A 747 15.59 -22.69 -7.54
N VAL A 748 15.17 -23.90 -7.15
CA VAL A 748 13.93 -24.52 -7.63
C VAL A 748 12.71 -23.61 -7.50
N PRO A 749 12.42 -23.00 -6.35
CA PRO A 749 11.21 -22.17 -6.20
C PRO A 749 11.13 -21.00 -7.20
N VAL A 750 12.25 -20.35 -7.49
CA VAL A 750 12.26 -19.23 -8.44
C VAL A 750 12.19 -19.71 -9.89
N LEU A 751 12.78 -20.86 -10.22
CA LEU A 751 12.69 -21.42 -11.56
C LEU A 751 11.28 -21.90 -11.90
N LEU A 752 10.53 -22.41 -10.95
CA LEU A 752 9.12 -22.75 -11.13
C LEU A 752 8.24 -21.51 -11.42
N GLU A 753 8.67 -20.33 -11.01
CA GLU A 753 8.00 -19.07 -11.40
C GLU A 753 8.31 -18.68 -12.86
N VAL A 754 9.50 -19.03 -13.39
CA VAL A 754 9.87 -18.79 -14.79
C VAL A 754 8.92 -19.55 -15.73
N GLY A 755 8.64 -20.82 -15.44
CA GLY A 755 7.70 -21.64 -16.21
C GLY A 755 6.29 -21.05 -16.24
N ARG A 756 5.81 -20.52 -15.12
CA ARG A 756 4.47 -19.94 -15.00
C ARG A 756 4.29 -18.61 -15.71
N GLU A 757 5.31 -17.80 -15.86
CA GLU A 757 5.23 -16.56 -16.65
C GLU A 757 5.14 -16.84 -18.16
N SER A 758 5.70 -17.96 -18.65
CA SER A 758 5.64 -18.36 -20.05
C SER A 758 4.38 -19.16 -20.44
N VAL A 759 3.71 -19.83 -19.49
CA VAL A 759 2.59 -20.77 -19.71
C VAL A 759 1.20 -20.15 -19.52
N ARG A 760 1.07 -18.86 -19.35
CA ARG A 760 -0.25 -18.20 -19.16
C ARG A 760 -1.20 -18.20 -20.36
N ALA A 761 -0.97 -19.03 -21.40
CA ALA A 761 -1.70 -18.97 -22.66
C ALA A 761 -2.41 -20.26 -23.12
N GLY A 762 -2.48 -21.37 -22.35
CA GLY A 762 -3.07 -22.60 -22.88
C GLY A 762 -3.75 -23.56 -21.90
N GLU A 763 -4.72 -24.35 -22.38
CA GLU A 763 -5.60 -25.23 -21.62
C GLU A 763 -5.09 -26.70 -21.58
N GLY A 764 -5.34 -27.41 -20.46
CA GLY A 764 -5.30 -28.89 -20.34
C GLY A 764 -3.93 -29.56 -20.49
N GLU A 765 -3.41 -29.62 -21.68
CA GLU A 765 -2.13 -30.27 -22.01
C GLU A 765 -0.92 -29.53 -21.43
N GLU A 766 -1.01 -28.20 -21.33
CA GLU A 766 0.02 -27.33 -20.77
C GLU A 766 0.11 -27.41 -19.24
N ALA A 767 -0.99 -27.69 -18.54
CA ALA A 767 -0.98 -27.93 -17.10
C ALA A 767 -0.27 -29.25 -16.74
N LEU A 768 -0.47 -30.31 -17.53
CA LEU A 768 0.24 -31.59 -17.37
C LEU A 768 1.74 -31.45 -17.70
N LEU A 769 2.07 -30.66 -18.71
CA LEU A 769 3.48 -30.35 -19.04
C LEU A 769 4.15 -29.54 -17.91
N ALA A 770 3.45 -28.57 -17.32
CA ALA A 770 3.96 -27.80 -16.20
C ALA A 770 4.18 -28.65 -14.93
N GLU A 771 3.28 -29.60 -14.62
CA GLU A 771 3.47 -30.56 -13.52
C GLU A 771 4.65 -31.51 -13.80
N ALA A 772 4.82 -31.97 -15.02
CA ALA A 772 5.95 -32.82 -15.43
C ALA A 772 7.28 -32.05 -15.36
N GLU A 773 7.31 -30.77 -15.77
CA GLU A 773 8.48 -29.91 -15.64
C GLU A 773 8.80 -29.61 -14.16
N GLU A 774 7.79 -29.38 -13.31
CA GLU A 774 7.95 -29.21 -11.88
C GLU A 774 8.57 -30.46 -11.24
N ALA A 775 8.01 -31.63 -11.53
CA ALA A 775 8.53 -32.92 -11.04
C ALA A 775 9.98 -33.19 -11.52
N ALA A 776 10.28 -32.90 -12.79
CA ALA A 776 11.62 -33.06 -13.35
C ALA A 776 12.63 -32.11 -12.67
N LEU A 777 12.28 -30.84 -12.47
CA LEU A 777 13.12 -29.86 -11.81
C LEU A 777 13.42 -30.25 -10.34
N ILE A 778 12.40 -30.71 -9.64
CA ILE A 778 12.53 -31.19 -8.26
C ILE A 778 13.43 -32.46 -8.22
N ALA A 779 13.21 -33.41 -9.12
CA ALA A 779 14.00 -34.63 -9.21
C ALA A 779 15.49 -34.33 -9.50
N GLU A 780 15.79 -33.41 -10.41
CA GLU A 780 17.13 -32.92 -10.70
C GLU A 780 17.78 -32.29 -9.45
N ALA A 781 17.06 -31.40 -8.75
CA ALA A 781 17.55 -30.77 -7.53
C ALA A 781 17.76 -31.76 -6.38
N LEU A 782 16.96 -32.81 -6.31
CA LEU A 782 17.13 -33.91 -5.35
C LEU A 782 18.25 -34.90 -5.77
N GLY A 783 18.75 -34.83 -7.02
CA GLY A 783 19.75 -35.75 -7.58
C GLY A 783 19.18 -37.11 -7.93
N LEU A 784 17.88 -37.17 -8.16
CA LEU A 784 17.15 -38.37 -8.59
C LEU A 784 17.09 -38.49 -10.11
N ALA A 785 17.44 -37.42 -10.83
CA ALA A 785 17.52 -37.35 -12.28
C ALA A 785 18.82 -36.68 -12.74
N GLU A 786 19.25 -36.97 -13.98
CA GLU A 786 20.37 -36.27 -14.64
C GLU A 786 19.96 -34.81 -14.94
N PRO A 787 20.94 -33.88 -15.11
CA PRO A 787 20.67 -32.49 -15.50
C PRO A 787 19.99 -32.43 -16.88
N ALA A 788 18.95 -31.66 -17.05
CA ALA A 788 18.23 -31.46 -18.32
C ALA A 788 18.95 -30.50 -19.26
#